data_ad0cc43799a16a09ac00b3ef754c2246
#
_entry.id   ad0cc43799a16a09ac00b3ef754c2246
#
_cell.length_a   1.000
_cell.length_b   1.000
_cell.length_c   1.000
_cell.angle_alpha   90.00
_cell.angle_beta   90.00
_cell.angle_gamma   90.00
#
_symmetry.space_group_name_H-M   'P 1'
#
loop_
_entity.id
_entity.type
_entity.pdbx_description
1 polymer ?
#
loop_
_entity_poly.entity_id
_entity_poly.type
_entity_poly.pdbx_seq_one_letter_code
_entity_poly.pdbx_strand_id
1 'polypeptide(L)'
;METGKIGVTTENIFPIIKKFLYSDHEIFLRELISNAIDATQKLKTMAAVGDYKGDIGDTTIRVSVDKKKKTIKVSDRGIGMTKEEVDKYLNQIAFSSANDFLEKYKDQSSALIGHFGLGFYSSFMVSDKVEVITKSYQDGAQAVKWNCDGSPEFSIEDVEKENIGTDVILYIDKESKDFLEESKVEQLLKKYCKFLPVEIAFGKVTEWKDGKSVETGKDKIINNTRPAWTLKPADLKEEDYNKFYRELYPSGDDPLFYIHLNVDYPFKLTGILYFPKIKSNIEIQKNKIQLYCNQVFVTDSVEGIVPEFLTLLHGVLDSPDIPLNVSRSYLQSDSNVKKISSHITKKVADRLNEIFKNNREEFEKKWDNLKLFIEYGMITEEKFYEKASKFALLKNTEDKYFTFEEYEKKIKENQTDKNKTLIYLYSTNKTDQFTYIDKAKSKGYDVLLLDGQLDVHLINQLETKLKDTRFVRVDSDVVDKLIMKEENRESKLTEEQKDDLKSVFNVRGKAKEMYNIVFETLDENEAPVIITQSEFMRRMKDMSAMGGGMNFYGELPDSYNLVVNPNHHIVNKISEDLQNQEGTRLSENNNERKRVKEEIAFMEQEHKKKKADEISQLEKDDLENLRKELTGVENNRKDILESYGASNKVVKQLIDLALLANNMLRGEELSTFVKRSVELL
;
A
#
# COMPACT_ATOMS: atom_id res chain seq x y z
N MET A 1 22.03 10.97 -54.36
CA MET A 1 21.31 10.96 -53.08
C MET A 1 20.08 11.82 -53.32
N GLU A 2 18.89 11.21 -53.41
CA GLU A 2 17.63 11.98 -53.56
C GLU A 2 17.16 12.40 -52.19
N THR A 3 16.93 13.67 -51.96
CA THR A 3 16.37 14.24 -50.73
C THR A 3 14.96 14.71 -51.04
N GLY A 4 13.97 14.20 -50.32
CA GLY A 4 12.57 14.62 -50.41
C GLY A 4 12.03 15.07 -49.07
N LYS A 5 10.92 15.81 -49.04
CA LYS A 5 10.17 16.15 -47.86
C LYS A 5 9.06 15.16 -47.63
N ILE A 6 8.90 14.67 -46.41
CA ILE A 6 7.72 13.89 -46.02
C ILE A 6 6.54 14.83 -45.98
N GLY A 7 5.53 14.60 -46.82
CA GLY A 7 4.31 15.39 -46.86
C GLY A 7 3.16 14.66 -46.14
N VAL A 8 2.26 15.43 -45.55
CA VAL A 8 1.04 14.94 -44.92
C VAL A 8 -0.16 15.62 -45.58
N THR A 9 -1.16 14.84 -45.98
CA THR A 9 -2.41 15.36 -46.54
C THR A 9 -3.47 15.44 -45.44
N THR A 10 -4.20 16.55 -45.39
CA THR A 10 -5.24 16.79 -44.38
C THR A 10 -6.35 15.74 -44.41
N GLU A 11 -6.68 15.21 -45.60
CA GLU A 11 -7.67 14.14 -45.77
C GLU A 11 -7.33 12.86 -44.96
N ASN A 12 -6.03 12.57 -44.76
CA ASN A 12 -5.59 11.40 -44.04
C ASN A 12 -5.41 11.63 -42.53
N ILE A 13 -5.10 12.85 -42.13
CA ILE A 13 -4.85 13.20 -40.73
C ILE A 13 -6.14 13.41 -39.92
N PHE A 14 -7.14 14.03 -40.48
CA PHE A 14 -8.39 14.38 -39.79
C PHE A 14 -9.10 13.13 -39.21
N PRO A 15 -9.25 12.01 -39.94
CA PRO A 15 -9.81 10.77 -39.39
C PRO A 15 -8.96 10.16 -38.28
N ILE A 16 -7.62 10.33 -38.35
CA ILE A 16 -6.69 9.85 -37.31
C ILE A 16 -6.87 10.67 -36.03
N ILE A 17 -6.94 11.99 -36.14
CA ILE A 17 -7.19 12.90 -35.01
C ILE A 17 -8.54 12.54 -34.35
N LYS A 18 -9.60 12.39 -35.14
CA LYS A 18 -10.95 12.08 -34.66
C LYS A 18 -11.02 10.74 -33.92
N LYS A 19 -10.27 9.71 -34.36
CA LYS A 19 -10.37 8.34 -33.82
C LYS A 19 -9.29 7.98 -32.80
N PHE A 20 -8.09 8.56 -32.88
CA PHE A 20 -6.91 8.02 -32.20
C PHE A 20 -6.13 9.02 -31.36
N LEU A 21 -6.37 10.35 -31.54
CA LEU A 21 -5.62 11.36 -30.78
C LEU A 21 -6.01 11.36 -29.31
N TYR A 22 -7.26 11.05 -29.02
CA TYR A 22 -7.82 11.05 -27.69
C TYR A 22 -8.60 9.78 -27.42
N SER A 23 -8.29 9.12 -26.33
CA SER A 23 -8.96 7.88 -25.89
C SER A 23 -10.34 8.13 -25.26
N ASP A 24 -10.59 9.37 -24.79
CA ASP A 24 -11.81 9.76 -24.10
C ASP A 24 -12.42 11.00 -24.77
N HIS A 25 -13.65 10.89 -25.26
CA HIS A 25 -14.37 11.99 -25.91
C HIS A 25 -14.71 13.11 -24.93
N GLU A 26 -14.84 12.86 -23.64
CA GLU A 26 -15.17 13.85 -22.62
C GLU A 26 -14.19 15.03 -22.56
N ILE A 27 -12.96 14.83 -22.99
CA ILE A 27 -11.91 15.86 -22.91
C ILE A 27 -12.09 17.03 -23.85
N PHE A 28 -12.99 16.96 -24.86
CA PHE A 28 -13.28 18.09 -25.77
C PHE A 28 -13.59 19.38 -25.00
N LEU A 29 -14.37 19.25 -23.92
CA LEU A 29 -14.80 20.42 -23.13
C LEU A 29 -13.61 21.01 -22.36
N ARG A 30 -12.74 20.17 -21.80
CA ARG A 30 -11.49 20.62 -21.15
C ARG A 30 -10.60 21.41 -22.12
N GLU A 31 -10.39 20.89 -23.31
CA GLU A 31 -9.53 21.53 -24.31
C GLU A 31 -10.09 22.89 -24.77
N LEU A 32 -11.40 22.99 -25.02
CA LEU A 32 -12.04 24.26 -25.38
C LEU A 32 -11.97 25.27 -24.25
N ILE A 33 -12.25 24.90 -23.03
CA ILE A 33 -12.12 25.77 -21.86
C ILE A 33 -10.66 26.20 -21.66
N SER A 34 -9.69 25.30 -21.83
CA SER A 34 -8.27 25.64 -21.76
C SER A 34 -7.85 26.69 -22.77
N ASN A 35 -8.34 26.57 -24.01
CA ASN A 35 -8.10 27.57 -25.06
C ASN A 35 -8.74 28.95 -24.71
N ALA A 36 -9.94 28.93 -24.15
CA ALA A 36 -10.62 30.15 -23.70
C ALA A 36 -9.87 30.84 -22.54
N ILE A 37 -9.32 30.05 -21.63
CA ILE A 37 -8.49 30.56 -20.54
C ILE A 37 -7.19 31.16 -21.07
N ASP A 38 -6.49 30.48 -21.98
CA ASP A 38 -5.26 30.97 -22.56
C ASP A 38 -5.49 32.31 -23.31
N ALA A 39 -6.59 32.41 -24.08
CA ALA A 39 -6.98 33.69 -24.73
C ALA A 39 -7.22 34.80 -23.71
N THR A 40 -7.89 34.49 -22.59
CA THR A 40 -8.15 35.43 -21.51
C THR A 40 -6.87 35.82 -20.76
N GLN A 41 -5.99 34.87 -20.46
CA GLN A 41 -4.70 35.13 -19.80
C GLN A 41 -3.76 35.97 -20.67
N LYS A 42 -3.74 35.73 -21.98
CA LYS A 42 -2.99 36.54 -22.93
C LYS A 42 -3.46 38.00 -22.88
N LEU A 43 -4.78 38.25 -22.90
CA LEU A 43 -5.34 39.62 -22.80
C LEU A 43 -4.94 40.28 -21.47
N LYS A 44 -5.07 39.58 -20.35
CA LYS A 44 -4.67 40.08 -19.03
C LYS A 44 -3.17 40.40 -18.96
N THR A 45 -2.32 39.58 -19.54
CA THR A 45 -0.87 39.80 -19.58
C THR A 45 -0.55 41.06 -20.41
N MET A 46 -1.17 41.20 -21.59
CA MET A 46 -0.97 42.38 -22.46
C MET A 46 -1.45 43.68 -21.79
N ALA A 47 -2.54 43.59 -21.05
CA ALA A 47 -3.01 44.75 -20.29
C ALA A 47 -2.06 45.12 -19.14
N ALA A 48 -1.52 44.12 -18.43
CA ALA A 48 -0.56 44.33 -17.34
C ALA A 48 0.75 44.98 -17.79
N VAL A 49 1.20 44.70 -19.03
CA VAL A 49 2.40 45.33 -19.62
C VAL A 49 2.09 46.61 -20.40
N GLY A 50 0.84 46.99 -20.56
CA GLY A 50 0.41 48.19 -21.26
C GLY A 50 0.28 48.04 -22.78
N ASP A 51 0.40 46.86 -23.34
CA ASP A 51 0.22 46.54 -24.78
C ASP A 51 -1.28 46.53 -25.17
N TYR A 52 -2.18 46.42 -24.20
CA TYR A 52 -3.62 46.58 -24.36
C TYR A 52 -4.13 47.68 -23.42
N LYS A 53 -4.77 48.69 -23.99
CA LYS A 53 -5.28 49.89 -23.27
C LYS A 53 -6.79 49.92 -23.12
N GLY A 54 -7.49 48.95 -23.70
CA GLY A 54 -8.95 48.84 -23.59
C GLY A 54 -9.38 48.33 -22.22
N ASP A 55 -10.68 48.40 -21.95
CA ASP A 55 -11.28 47.81 -20.76
C ASP A 55 -11.34 46.30 -20.94
N ILE A 56 -10.75 45.57 -19.96
CA ILE A 56 -10.81 44.10 -19.94
C ILE A 56 -12.26 43.63 -19.65
N GLY A 57 -12.98 44.36 -18.81
CA GLY A 57 -14.35 44.04 -18.41
C GLY A 57 -14.49 42.69 -17.73
N ASP A 58 -15.64 42.05 -17.92
CA ASP A 58 -15.95 40.72 -17.39
C ASP A 58 -15.27 39.64 -18.24
N THR A 59 -14.30 38.94 -17.65
CA THR A 59 -13.52 37.87 -18.29
C THR A 59 -14.08 36.45 -18.02
N THR A 60 -15.26 36.34 -17.44
CA THR A 60 -15.91 35.05 -17.16
C THR A 60 -16.16 34.25 -18.43
N ILE A 61 -15.68 33.01 -18.47
CA ILE A 61 -15.96 32.08 -19.57
C ILE A 61 -17.37 31.53 -19.37
N ARG A 62 -18.19 31.55 -20.39
CA ARG A 62 -19.58 31.08 -20.31
C ARG A 62 -19.79 29.87 -21.17
N VAL A 63 -20.31 28.79 -20.52
CA VAL A 63 -20.72 27.56 -21.19
C VAL A 63 -22.25 27.50 -21.19
N SER A 64 -22.83 27.15 -22.33
CA SER A 64 -24.29 26.99 -22.44
C SER A 64 -24.64 25.82 -23.36
N VAL A 65 -25.77 25.17 -23.08
CA VAL A 65 -26.35 24.09 -23.86
C VAL A 65 -27.70 24.53 -24.43
N ASP A 66 -27.90 24.38 -25.73
CA ASP A 66 -29.20 24.57 -26.39
C ASP A 66 -29.69 23.24 -26.95
N LYS A 67 -30.60 22.60 -26.23
CA LYS A 67 -31.16 21.29 -26.63
C LYS A 67 -31.98 21.38 -27.92
N LYS A 68 -32.58 22.53 -28.26
CA LYS A 68 -33.39 22.68 -29.46
C LYS A 68 -32.50 22.77 -30.70
N LYS A 69 -31.44 23.55 -30.61
CA LYS A 69 -30.43 23.70 -31.67
C LYS A 69 -29.43 22.57 -31.67
N LYS A 70 -29.41 21.72 -30.63
CA LYS A 70 -28.42 20.64 -30.37
C LYS A 70 -27.02 21.19 -30.32
N THR A 71 -26.79 22.31 -29.64
CA THR A 71 -25.48 22.94 -29.57
C THR A 71 -24.98 23.11 -28.16
N ILE A 72 -23.65 23.02 -28.03
CA ILE A 72 -22.89 23.50 -26.87
C ILE A 72 -22.10 24.71 -27.33
N LYS A 73 -22.14 25.77 -26.53
CA LYS A 73 -21.41 27.02 -26.83
C LYS A 73 -20.46 27.31 -25.67
N VAL A 74 -19.19 27.59 -26.00
CA VAL A 74 -18.18 28.14 -25.11
C VAL A 74 -17.82 29.54 -25.56
N SER A 75 -17.93 30.52 -24.66
CA SER A 75 -17.68 31.94 -24.96
C SER A 75 -16.62 32.50 -24.01
N ASP A 76 -15.61 33.16 -24.57
CA ASP A 76 -14.60 33.92 -23.83
C ASP A 76 -14.59 35.40 -24.28
N ARG A 77 -13.96 36.23 -23.47
CA ARG A 77 -13.60 37.62 -23.77
C ARG A 77 -12.08 37.82 -23.72
N GLY A 78 -11.35 36.88 -24.33
CA GLY A 78 -9.91 36.92 -24.48
C GLY A 78 -9.48 37.79 -25.66
N ILE A 79 -8.27 37.58 -26.16
CA ILE A 79 -7.66 38.36 -27.24
C ILE A 79 -8.42 38.25 -28.57
N GLY A 80 -9.26 37.22 -28.77
CA GLY A 80 -9.88 36.93 -30.06
C GLY A 80 -8.84 36.66 -31.17
N MET A 81 -9.32 36.65 -32.43
CA MET A 81 -8.47 36.41 -33.61
C MET A 81 -8.89 37.31 -34.75
N THR A 82 -7.93 37.76 -35.56
CA THR A 82 -8.17 38.35 -36.89
C THR A 82 -8.43 37.25 -37.93
N LYS A 83 -8.83 37.63 -39.14
CA LYS A 83 -9.04 36.66 -40.23
C LYS A 83 -7.77 35.90 -40.59
N GLU A 84 -6.62 36.58 -40.60
CA GLU A 84 -5.30 35.99 -40.85
C GLU A 84 -4.87 35.04 -39.72
N GLU A 85 -5.20 35.39 -38.46
CA GLU A 85 -4.94 34.55 -37.31
C GLU A 85 -5.82 33.28 -37.29
N VAL A 86 -7.08 33.40 -37.72
CA VAL A 86 -7.98 32.24 -37.92
C VAL A 86 -7.39 31.31 -38.98
N ASP A 87 -6.92 31.83 -40.11
CA ASP A 87 -6.30 31.05 -41.15
C ASP A 87 -5.00 30.35 -40.64
N LYS A 88 -4.20 31.05 -39.85
CA LYS A 88 -2.95 30.54 -39.29
C LYS A 88 -3.16 29.50 -38.20
N TYR A 89 -4.13 29.68 -37.28
CA TYR A 89 -4.26 28.88 -36.07
C TYR A 89 -5.39 27.83 -36.10
N LEU A 90 -6.39 28.00 -36.95
CA LEU A 90 -7.47 27.03 -37.09
C LEU A 90 -7.36 26.17 -38.35
N ASN A 91 -6.68 26.65 -39.40
CA ASN A 91 -6.53 25.89 -40.66
C ASN A 91 -5.21 25.17 -40.78
N GLN A 92 -4.27 25.36 -39.83
CA GLN A 92 -2.99 24.64 -39.76
C GLN A 92 -2.95 23.74 -38.53
N ILE A 93 -2.99 22.43 -38.77
CA ILE A 93 -2.96 21.44 -37.72
C ILE A 93 -1.60 21.44 -37.01
N ALA A 94 -1.62 21.31 -35.67
CA ALA A 94 -0.45 21.34 -34.81
C ALA A 94 0.31 22.70 -34.78
N PHE A 95 -0.37 23.78 -35.07
CA PHE A 95 0.18 25.12 -34.96
C PHE A 95 -0.45 25.85 -33.77
N SER A 96 0.38 26.37 -32.86
CA SER A 96 -0.08 27.04 -31.63
C SER A 96 0.48 28.47 -31.51
N SER A 97 -0.37 29.41 -31.18
CA SER A 97 0.04 30.79 -30.86
C SER A 97 0.72 30.92 -29.49
N ALA A 98 0.81 29.82 -28.71
CA ALA A 98 1.40 29.85 -27.39
C ALA A 98 2.91 30.13 -27.44
N ASN A 99 3.66 29.51 -28.38
CA ASN A 99 5.09 29.70 -28.52
C ASN A 99 5.44 31.16 -28.91
N ASP A 100 4.76 31.70 -29.92
CA ASP A 100 4.97 33.08 -30.35
C ASP A 100 4.72 34.09 -29.20
N PHE A 101 3.68 33.81 -28.37
CA PHE A 101 3.36 34.61 -27.20
C PHE A 101 4.36 34.50 -26.08
N LEU A 102 4.79 33.28 -25.75
CA LEU A 102 5.79 33.00 -24.70
C LEU A 102 7.16 33.61 -25.07
N GLU A 103 7.54 33.61 -26.33
CA GLU A 103 8.78 34.27 -26.78
C GLU A 103 8.73 35.80 -26.59
N LYS A 104 7.57 36.40 -26.84
CA LYS A 104 7.39 37.86 -26.68
C LYS A 104 7.30 38.33 -25.23
N TYR A 105 6.72 37.51 -24.34
CA TYR A 105 6.38 37.89 -22.95
C TYR A 105 7.07 36.98 -21.90
N LYS A 106 8.30 36.47 -22.15
CA LYS A 106 9.04 35.48 -21.34
C LYS A 106 9.05 35.74 -19.85
N ASP A 107 9.23 36.98 -19.43
CA ASP A 107 9.40 37.35 -18.02
C ASP A 107 8.07 37.68 -17.28
N GLN A 108 6.95 37.70 -17.96
CA GLN A 108 5.68 38.21 -17.42
C GLN A 108 4.48 37.33 -17.76
N SER A 109 4.67 36.27 -18.54
CA SER A 109 3.57 35.37 -18.89
C SER A 109 3.30 34.37 -17.77
N SER A 110 2.06 34.35 -17.26
CA SER A 110 1.51 33.21 -16.58
C SER A 110 1.63 31.98 -17.50
N ALA A 111 1.90 30.82 -16.95
CA ALA A 111 2.02 29.60 -17.72
C ALA A 111 0.75 29.37 -18.56
N LEU A 112 0.88 29.33 -19.89
CA LEU A 112 -0.17 28.96 -20.78
C LEU A 112 -0.46 27.44 -20.67
N ILE A 113 -1.71 27.08 -20.93
CA ILE A 113 -2.16 25.69 -20.83
C ILE A 113 -1.90 24.94 -22.14
N GLY A 114 -2.25 25.55 -23.29
CA GLY A 114 -2.19 24.90 -24.61
C GLY A 114 -0.84 25.06 -25.31
N HIS A 115 -0.15 23.94 -25.61
CA HIS A 115 1.12 23.97 -26.33
C HIS A 115 1.15 23.25 -27.67
N PHE A 116 0.22 22.32 -27.92
CA PHE A 116 0.32 21.38 -29.05
C PHE A 116 -0.44 21.81 -30.31
N GLY A 117 -1.35 22.79 -30.23
CA GLY A 117 -2.18 23.22 -31.37
C GLY A 117 -3.16 22.16 -31.89
N LEU A 118 -3.48 21.17 -31.08
CA LEU A 118 -4.34 20.04 -31.42
C LEU A 118 -5.64 19.99 -30.61
N GLY A 119 -5.70 20.67 -29.46
CA GLY A 119 -6.84 20.62 -28.54
C GLY A 119 -8.15 21.04 -29.14
N PHE A 120 -8.14 22.07 -30.02
CA PHE A 120 -9.34 22.54 -30.71
C PHE A 120 -10.03 21.46 -31.54
N TYR A 121 -9.25 20.60 -32.20
CA TYR A 121 -9.80 19.55 -33.08
C TYR A 121 -10.51 18.41 -32.33
N SER A 122 -10.38 18.34 -31.00
CA SER A 122 -11.20 17.45 -30.17
C SER A 122 -12.70 17.75 -30.27
N SER A 123 -13.06 18.95 -30.69
CA SER A 123 -14.45 19.39 -30.97
C SER A 123 -15.14 18.47 -31.98
N PHE A 124 -14.42 18.00 -32.99
CA PHE A 124 -14.94 17.13 -34.05
C PHE A 124 -15.14 15.67 -33.61
N MET A 125 -14.75 15.32 -32.40
CA MET A 125 -15.02 13.99 -31.84
C MET A 125 -16.48 13.86 -31.40
N VAL A 126 -17.15 14.97 -31.12
CA VAL A 126 -18.50 15.02 -30.54
C VAL A 126 -19.50 15.85 -31.38
N SER A 127 -19.05 16.42 -32.49
CA SER A 127 -19.88 17.31 -33.30
C SER A 127 -19.77 17.05 -34.81
N ASP A 128 -20.89 17.21 -35.51
CA ASP A 128 -20.96 17.15 -36.97
C ASP A 128 -20.51 18.48 -37.62
N LYS A 129 -20.50 19.58 -36.86
CA LYS A 129 -20.12 20.91 -37.33
C LYS A 129 -19.64 21.78 -36.17
N VAL A 130 -18.62 22.58 -36.44
CA VAL A 130 -18.10 23.60 -35.51
C VAL A 130 -18.16 24.97 -36.14
N GLU A 131 -18.68 25.97 -35.40
CA GLU A 131 -18.64 27.36 -35.77
C GLU A 131 -17.78 28.13 -34.74
N VAL A 132 -16.91 29.02 -35.23
CA VAL A 132 -16.09 29.92 -34.40
C VAL A 132 -16.40 31.35 -34.82
N ILE A 133 -16.95 32.17 -33.92
CA ILE A 133 -17.22 33.59 -34.13
C ILE A 133 -16.23 34.36 -33.25
N THR A 134 -15.32 35.11 -33.87
CA THR A 134 -14.23 35.76 -33.14
C THR A 134 -14.00 37.20 -33.57
N LYS A 135 -13.60 38.05 -32.62
CA LYS A 135 -13.19 39.43 -32.84
C LYS A 135 -11.90 39.70 -32.09
N SER A 136 -10.87 40.09 -32.81
CA SER A 136 -9.55 40.42 -32.23
C SER A 136 -9.62 41.66 -31.34
N TYR A 137 -8.71 41.73 -30.36
CA TYR A 137 -8.46 42.90 -29.50
C TYR A 137 -7.85 44.10 -30.28
N GLN A 138 -7.35 43.86 -31.49
CA GLN A 138 -6.68 44.85 -32.31
C GLN A 138 -7.67 45.92 -32.77
N ASP A 139 -7.27 47.21 -32.70
CA ASP A 139 -8.12 48.32 -33.08
C ASP A 139 -8.57 48.20 -34.54
N GLY A 140 -9.86 48.35 -34.77
CA GLY A 140 -10.45 48.27 -36.11
C GLY A 140 -10.61 46.85 -36.68
N ALA A 141 -10.30 45.82 -35.91
CA ALA A 141 -10.46 44.44 -36.37
C ALA A 141 -11.93 44.08 -36.64
N GLN A 142 -12.19 43.56 -37.86
CA GLN A 142 -13.50 43.01 -38.22
C GLN A 142 -13.71 41.64 -37.58
N ALA A 143 -14.92 41.39 -37.08
CA ALA A 143 -15.26 40.07 -36.56
C ALA A 143 -15.51 39.10 -37.73
N VAL A 144 -15.09 37.86 -37.53
CA VAL A 144 -15.22 36.81 -38.55
C VAL A 144 -15.91 35.57 -37.96
N LYS A 145 -16.61 34.87 -38.83
CA LYS A 145 -17.21 33.56 -38.54
C LYS A 145 -16.55 32.51 -39.44
N TRP A 146 -15.94 31.54 -38.80
CA TRP A 146 -15.35 30.35 -39.39
C TRP A 146 -16.29 29.17 -39.20
N ASN A 147 -16.44 28.32 -40.21
CA ASN A 147 -17.25 27.11 -40.17
C ASN A 147 -16.50 25.92 -40.76
N CYS A 148 -16.62 24.73 -40.15
CA CYS A 148 -16.11 23.47 -40.65
C CYS A 148 -17.02 22.33 -40.20
N ASP A 149 -17.23 21.36 -41.03
CA ASP A 149 -18.02 20.15 -40.76
C ASP A 149 -17.14 18.91 -40.45
N GLY A 150 -15.84 19.13 -40.22
CA GLY A 150 -14.88 18.05 -39.98
C GLY A 150 -14.32 17.44 -41.28
N SER A 151 -14.64 18.01 -42.45
CA SER A 151 -13.93 17.79 -43.71
C SER A 151 -12.71 18.73 -43.80
N PRO A 152 -11.80 18.55 -44.75
CA PRO A 152 -10.72 19.51 -45.00
C PRO A 152 -11.18 20.88 -45.45
N GLU A 153 -12.47 21.06 -45.78
CA GLU A 153 -13.02 22.29 -46.25
C GLU A 153 -13.55 23.16 -45.09
N PHE A 154 -13.35 24.47 -45.21
CA PHE A 154 -13.87 25.44 -44.27
C PHE A 154 -14.42 26.66 -45.01
N SER A 155 -15.23 27.48 -44.35
CA SER A 155 -15.66 28.76 -44.82
C SER A 155 -15.40 29.85 -43.79
N ILE A 156 -15.05 31.07 -44.28
CA ILE A 156 -14.89 32.26 -43.44
C ILE A 156 -15.73 33.39 -44.04
N GLU A 157 -16.53 34.02 -43.19
CA GLU A 157 -17.34 35.19 -43.57
C GLU A 157 -17.21 36.30 -42.52
N ASP A 158 -17.30 37.55 -42.96
CA ASP A 158 -17.31 38.69 -42.06
C ASP A 158 -18.69 38.79 -41.39
N VAL A 159 -18.68 39.05 -40.08
CA VAL A 159 -19.88 39.14 -39.25
C VAL A 159 -19.78 40.29 -38.26
N GLU A 160 -20.91 40.67 -37.65
CA GLU A 160 -20.90 41.60 -36.54
C GLU A 160 -20.77 40.88 -35.21
N LYS A 161 -19.83 41.33 -34.35
CA LYS A 161 -19.69 40.91 -32.96
C LYS A 161 -19.33 42.14 -32.14
N GLU A 162 -20.15 42.45 -31.14
CA GLU A 162 -19.98 43.64 -30.30
C GLU A 162 -18.68 43.59 -29.49
N ASN A 163 -18.48 42.53 -28.74
CA ASN A 163 -17.34 42.40 -27.82
C ASN A 163 -16.20 41.61 -28.44
N ILE A 164 -14.96 41.91 -28.02
CA ILE A 164 -13.78 41.12 -28.30
C ILE A 164 -13.92 39.72 -27.71
N GLY A 165 -13.12 38.74 -28.20
CA GLY A 165 -13.10 37.35 -27.73
C GLY A 165 -13.73 36.39 -28.73
N THR A 166 -13.92 35.15 -28.29
CA THR A 166 -14.29 34.04 -29.16
C THR A 166 -15.50 33.28 -28.62
N ASP A 167 -16.43 32.95 -29.54
CA ASP A 167 -17.53 32.02 -29.31
C ASP A 167 -17.27 30.75 -30.13
N VAL A 168 -17.12 29.59 -29.50
CA VAL A 168 -17.04 28.30 -30.17
C VAL A 168 -18.37 27.58 -29.99
N ILE A 169 -19.02 27.20 -31.08
CA ILE A 169 -20.34 26.58 -31.12
C ILE A 169 -20.20 25.18 -31.74
N LEU A 170 -20.49 24.14 -30.97
CA LEU A 170 -20.47 22.76 -31.43
C LEU A 170 -21.89 22.28 -31.74
N TYR A 171 -22.13 21.78 -32.93
CA TYR A 171 -23.36 21.10 -33.32
C TYR A 171 -23.18 19.60 -33.03
N ILE A 172 -23.73 19.14 -31.91
CA ILE A 172 -23.50 17.82 -31.34
C ILE A 172 -24.09 16.74 -32.24
N ASP A 173 -23.27 15.72 -32.55
CA ASP A 173 -23.65 14.59 -33.38
C ASP A 173 -24.64 13.65 -32.68
N LYS A 174 -25.15 12.66 -33.44
CA LYS A 174 -26.16 11.72 -32.91
C LYS A 174 -25.60 10.74 -31.87
N GLU A 175 -24.32 10.42 -31.94
CA GLU A 175 -23.66 9.47 -31.04
C GLU A 175 -23.33 10.14 -29.71
N SER A 176 -23.09 11.45 -29.73
CA SER A 176 -22.65 12.26 -28.58
C SER A 176 -23.78 13.05 -27.89
N LYS A 177 -25.06 12.76 -28.21
CA LYS A 177 -26.23 13.53 -27.71
C LYS A 177 -26.34 13.59 -26.18
N ASP A 178 -25.68 12.70 -25.45
CA ASP A 178 -25.64 12.72 -23.98
C ASP A 178 -24.97 14.00 -23.44
N PHE A 179 -24.06 14.61 -24.21
CA PHE A 179 -23.48 15.91 -23.88
C PHE A 179 -24.46 17.10 -24.00
N LEU A 180 -25.66 16.89 -24.54
CA LEU A 180 -26.72 17.90 -24.51
C LEU A 180 -27.48 17.92 -23.16
N GLU A 181 -27.20 17.00 -22.27
CA GLU A 181 -27.73 17.02 -20.92
C GLU A 181 -26.89 17.94 -20.02
N GLU A 182 -27.56 18.97 -19.43
CA GLU A 182 -26.86 19.97 -18.59
C GLU A 182 -26.15 19.32 -17.41
N SER A 183 -26.74 18.27 -16.81
CA SER A 183 -26.12 17.51 -15.72
C SER A 183 -24.81 16.84 -16.13
N LYS A 184 -24.73 16.32 -17.35
CA LYS A 184 -23.51 15.72 -17.90
C LYS A 184 -22.42 16.78 -18.12
N VAL A 185 -22.79 17.94 -18.72
CA VAL A 185 -21.86 19.06 -18.94
C VAL A 185 -21.36 19.61 -17.59
N GLU A 186 -22.25 19.80 -16.60
CA GLU A 186 -21.85 20.26 -15.27
C GLU A 186 -20.89 19.27 -14.59
N GLN A 187 -21.14 17.98 -14.73
CA GLN A 187 -20.25 16.93 -14.21
C GLN A 187 -18.85 17.01 -14.84
N LEU A 188 -18.77 17.19 -16.15
CA LEU A 188 -17.50 17.33 -16.87
C LEU A 188 -16.75 18.60 -16.47
N LEU A 189 -17.45 19.74 -16.38
CA LEU A 189 -16.86 20.98 -15.92
C LEU A 189 -16.31 20.85 -14.49
N LYS A 190 -17.04 20.20 -13.58
CA LYS A 190 -16.57 19.93 -12.23
C LYS A 190 -15.39 18.95 -12.18
N LYS A 191 -15.34 17.96 -13.08
CA LYS A 191 -14.25 16.99 -13.17
C LYS A 191 -12.96 17.62 -13.68
N TYR A 192 -13.03 18.32 -14.80
CA TYR A 192 -11.84 18.78 -15.52
C TYR A 192 -11.47 20.24 -15.26
N CYS A 193 -12.42 21.08 -14.87
CA CYS A 193 -12.24 22.52 -14.83
C CYS A 193 -12.36 23.13 -13.43
N LYS A 194 -12.51 22.31 -12.39
CA LYS A 194 -12.81 22.71 -11.00
C LYS A 194 -11.89 23.79 -10.43
N PHE A 195 -10.62 23.81 -10.84
CA PHE A 195 -9.61 24.68 -10.26
C PHE A 195 -8.90 25.59 -11.27
N LEU A 196 -9.50 25.75 -12.45
CA LEU A 196 -8.92 26.60 -13.48
C LEU A 196 -8.91 28.08 -13.07
N PRO A 197 -7.90 28.88 -13.52
CA PRO A 197 -7.61 30.22 -12.98
C PRO A 197 -8.53 31.37 -13.51
N VAL A 198 -9.53 31.05 -14.30
CA VAL A 198 -10.54 32.02 -14.79
C VAL A 198 -11.91 31.48 -14.41
N GLU A 199 -12.81 32.38 -13.99
CA GLU A 199 -14.20 32.02 -13.64
C GLU A 199 -14.93 31.41 -14.83
N ILE A 200 -15.62 30.29 -14.56
CA ILE A 200 -16.41 29.55 -15.53
C ILE A 200 -17.85 29.53 -15.05
N ALA A 201 -18.74 30.13 -15.83
CA ALA A 201 -20.17 30.18 -15.57
C ALA A 201 -20.90 29.11 -16.35
N PHE A 202 -21.74 28.33 -15.64
CA PHE A 202 -22.66 27.36 -16.25
C PHE A 202 -24.01 27.38 -15.54
N GLY A 203 -25.05 27.82 -16.26
CA GLY A 203 -26.38 28.00 -15.69
C GLY A 203 -26.48 29.25 -14.82
N LYS A 204 -27.59 29.33 -14.06
CA LYS A 204 -27.88 30.44 -13.15
C LYS A 204 -27.96 29.94 -11.70
N VAL A 205 -27.66 30.85 -10.77
CA VAL A 205 -27.87 30.57 -9.34
C VAL A 205 -29.39 30.48 -9.10
N THR A 206 -29.80 29.43 -8.42
CA THR A 206 -31.20 29.23 -8.01
C THR A 206 -31.37 29.48 -6.53
N GLU A 207 -32.46 30.17 -6.15
CA GLU A 207 -32.87 30.32 -4.75
C GLU A 207 -34.21 29.60 -4.53
N TRP A 208 -34.38 29.08 -3.34
CA TRP A 208 -35.61 28.42 -2.96
C TRP A 208 -36.59 29.46 -2.43
N LYS A 209 -37.66 29.81 -3.21
CA LYS A 209 -38.71 30.73 -2.80
C LYS A 209 -40.07 30.06 -2.95
N ASP A 210 -40.90 30.14 -1.92
CA ASP A 210 -42.27 29.62 -1.89
C ASP A 210 -42.42 28.17 -2.33
N GLY A 211 -41.46 27.30 -1.91
CA GLY A 211 -41.46 25.87 -2.25
C GLY A 211 -41.05 25.56 -3.70
N LYS A 212 -40.51 26.53 -4.44
CA LYS A 212 -40.03 26.38 -5.82
C LYS A 212 -38.60 26.91 -5.95
N SER A 213 -37.82 26.25 -6.78
CA SER A 213 -36.48 26.76 -7.19
C SER A 213 -36.68 27.84 -8.26
N VAL A 214 -36.19 29.06 -8.00
CA VAL A 214 -36.28 30.21 -8.88
C VAL A 214 -34.88 30.68 -9.25
N GLU A 215 -34.63 30.91 -10.54
CA GLU A 215 -33.36 31.50 -11.00
C GLU A 215 -33.22 32.99 -10.58
N THR A 216 -32.04 33.33 -10.04
CA THR A 216 -31.76 34.69 -9.54
C THR A 216 -31.24 35.64 -10.61
N GLY A 217 -31.02 35.20 -11.83
CA GLY A 217 -30.39 35.97 -12.90
C GLY A 217 -28.84 36.05 -12.78
N LYS A 218 -28.23 35.69 -11.64
CA LYS A 218 -26.77 35.66 -11.46
C LYS A 218 -26.18 34.41 -12.08
N ASP A 219 -25.01 34.55 -12.73
CA ASP A 219 -24.26 33.42 -13.27
C ASP A 219 -23.83 32.48 -12.14
N LYS A 220 -23.96 31.15 -12.35
CA LYS A 220 -23.48 30.12 -11.44
C LYS A 220 -22.03 29.82 -11.81
N ILE A 221 -21.09 30.29 -10.98
CA ILE A 221 -19.67 29.99 -11.12
C ILE A 221 -19.43 28.58 -10.58
N ILE A 222 -18.76 27.73 -11.39
CA ILE A 222 -18.60 26.30 -11.08
C ILE A 222 -17.20 25.91 -10.62
N ASN A 223 -16.24 26.81 -10.70
CA ASN A 223 -14.84 26.54 -10.35
C ASN A 223 -14.33 27.44 -9.24
N ASN A 224 -13.27 26.99 -8.57
CA ASN A 224 -12.51 27.74 -7.59
C ASN A 224 -11.20 28.21 -8.25
N THR A 225 -11.11 29.52 -8.55
CA THR A 225 -9.97 30.11 -9.28
C THR A 225 -8.71 30.28 -8.43
N ARG A 226 -8.83 30.16 -7.10
CA ARG A 226 -7.72 30.32 -6.15
C ARG A 226 -7.67 29.17 -5.14
N PRO A 227 -7.44 27.94 -5.60
CA PRO A 227 -7.37 26.79 -4.70
C PRO A 227 -6.18 26.90 -3.75
N ALA A 228 -6.30 26.30 -2.58
CA ALA A 228 -5.35 26.47 -1.48
C ALA A 228 -3.89 26.18 -1.86
N TRP A 229 -3.63 25.21 -2.76
CA TRP A 229 -2.24 24.87 -3.14
C TRP A 229 -1.55 25.93 -4.01
N THR A 230 -2.28 26.88 -4.57
CA THR A 230 -1.70 28.01 -5.36
C THR A 230 -1.31 29.18 -4.48
N LEU A 231 -1.69 29.17 -3.21
CA LEU A 231 -1.39 30.21 -2.24
C LEU A 231 -0.08 29.88 -1.49
N LYS A 232 0.55 30.89 -0.91
CA LYS A 232 1.75 30.67 -0.10
C LYS A 232 1.36 30.00 1.22
N PRO A 233 2.14 29.03 1.73
CA PRO A 233 1.85 28.40 3.03
C PRO A 233 1.68 29.38 4.19
N ALA A 234 2.38 30.52 4.16
CA ALA A 234 2.29 31.57 5.17
C ALA A 234 0.95 32.31 5.19
N ASP A 235 0.21 32.27 4.09
CA ASP A 235 -1.07 32.97 3.93
C ASP A 235 -2.28 32.09 4.35
N LEU A 236 -2.02 30.81 4.72
CA LEU A 236 -3.04 29.81 5.03
C LEU A 236 -2.99 29.40 6.50
N LYS A 237 -4.17 29.17 7.06
CA LYS A 237 -4.37 28.59 8.40
C LYS A 237 -4.81 27.13 8.28
N GLU A 238 -4.74 26.40 9.37
CA GLU A 238 -5.17 25.00 9.46
C GLU A 238 -6.62 24.81 8.97
N GLU A 239 -7.49 25.75 9.29
CA GLU A 239 -8.89 25.73 8.86
C GLU A 239 -9.03 25.76 7.32
N ASP A 240 -8.16 26.51 6.63
CA ASP A 240 -8.17 26.61 5.16
C ASP A 240 -7.76 25.27 4.51
N TYR A 241 -6.77 24.58 5.10
CA TYR A 241 -6.36 23.25 4.66
C TYR A 241 -7.48 22.22 4.86
N ASN A 242 -8.14 22.24 6.03
CA ASN A 242 -9.24 21.32 6.32
C ASN A 242 -10.46 21.60 5.43
N LYS A 243 -10.77 22.89 5.16
CA LYS A 243 -11.83 23.28 4.24
C LYS A 243 -11.53 22.78 2.82
N PHE A 244 -10.29 22.93 2.37
CA PHE A 244 -9.87 22.46 1.06
C PHE A 244 -9.91 20.91 0.98
N TYR A 245 -9.52 20.20 2.03
CA TYR A 245 -9.65 18.75 2.08
C TYR A 245 -11.11 18.29 1.93
N ARG A 246 -12.04 18.93 2.64
CA ARG A 246 -13.48 18.63 2.50
C ARG A 246 -14.05 19.01 1.13
N GLU A 247 -13.48 20.01 0.47
CA GLU A 247 -13.83 20.35 -0.93
C GLU A 247 -13.40 19.21 -1.89
N LEU A 248 -12.26 18.58 -1.66
CA LEU A 248 -11.77 17.46 -2.46
C LEU A 248 -12.50 16.14 -2.12
N TYR A 249 -12.75 15.90 -0.84
CA TYR A 249 -13.29 14.65 -0.30
C TYR A 249 -14.47 14.88 0.65
N PRO A 250 -15.66 15.22 0.12
CA PRO A 250 -16.80 15.64 0.94
C PRO A 250 -17.32 14.58 1.94
N SER A 251 -17.06 13.30 1.66
CA SER A 251 -17.53 12.17 2.49
C SER A 251 -16.44 11.58 3.38
N GLY A 252 -15.26 12.21 3.47
CA GLY A 252 -14.12 11.73 4.24
C GLY A 252 -14.07 12.28 5.67
N ASP A 253 -13.42 11.54 6.59
CA ASP A 253 -13.00 12.06 7.89
C ASP A 253 -11.90 13.12 7.69
N ASP A 254 -11.78 14.10 8.61
CA ASP A 254 -10.70 15.09 8.56
C ASP A 254 -9.32 14.40 8.59
N PRO A 255 -8.33 14.93 7.86
CA PRO A 255 -7.00 14.33 7.77
C PRO A 255 -6.25 14.45 9.10
N LEU A 256 -5.27 13.58 9.31
CA LEU A 256 -4.40 13.63 10.49
C LEU A 256 -3.52 14.88 10.50
N PHE A 257 -2.99 15.24 9.34
CA PHE A 257 -2.19 16.43 9.05
C PHE A 257 -1.96 16.55 7.53
N TYR A 258 -1.29 17.62 7.12
CA TYR A 258 -1.03 17.93 5.72
C TYR A 258 0.43 18.34 5.49
N ILE A 259 0.84 18.25 4.23
CA ILE A 259 2.11 18.76 3.72
C ILE A 259 1.80 19.70 2.56
N HIS A 260 2.16 20.96 2.68
CA HIS A 260 2.09 21.91 1.59
C HIS A 260 3.42 21.91 0.82
N LEU A 261 3.39 21.50 -0.42
CA LEU A 261 4.52 21.52 -1.34
C LEU A 261 4.55 22.85 -2.09
N ASN A 262 5.69 23.51 -2.07
CA ASN A 262 5.94 24.73 -2.86
C ASN A 262 7.42 24.73 -3.24
N VAL A 263 7.72 24.29 -4.45
CA VAL A 263 9.06 24.08 -4.98
C VAL A 263 9.18 24.81 -6.30
N ASP A 264 10.17 25.70 -6.41
CA ASP A 264 10.43 26.47 -7.63
C ASP A 264 11.66 25.98 -8.40
N TYR A 265 12.59 25.30 -7.73
CA TYR A 265 13.82 24.79 -8.32
C TYR A 265 14.20 23.44 -7.71
N PRO A 266 14.71 22.44 -8.45
CA PRO A 266 15.06 22.45 -9.89
C PRO A 266 13.89 22.22 -10.85
N PHE A 267 12.69 22.12 -10.35
CA PHE A 267 11.43 21.98 -11.09
C PHE A 267 10.34 22.71 -10.32
N LYS A 268 9.28 23.11 -11.02
CA LYS A 268 8.10 23.69 -10.37
C LYS A 268 7.17 22.60 -9.92
N LEU A 269 6.86 22.56 -8.61
CA LEU A 269 5.92 21.64 -8.01
C LEU A 269 5.19 22.33 -6.87
N THR A 270 3.89 22.44 -6.99
CA THR A 270 3.02 22.88 -5.92
C THR A 270 2.02 21.78 -5.58
N GLY A 271 1.42 21.85 -4.41
CA GLY A 271 0.43 20.86 -4.04
C GLY A 271 0.21 20.78 -2.54
N ILE A 272 -0.82 20.07 -2.15
CA ILE A 272 -1.10 19.74 -0.76
C ILE A 272 -1.37 18.24 -0.68
N LEU A 273 -0.54 17.54 0.09
CA LEU A 273 -0.73 16.14 0.42
C LEU A 273 -1.30 16.02 1.82
N TYR A 274 -2.29 15.17 1.99
CA TYR A 274 -2.97 14.91 3.25
C TYR A 274 -2.75 13.47 3.68
N PHE A 275 -2.54 13.28 4.98
CA PHE A 275 -2.51 11.96 5.60
C PHE A 275 -3.93 11.61 6.07
N PRO A 276 -4.63 10.71 5.38
CA PRO A 276 -5.94 10.26 5.80
C PRO A 276 -5.83 9.33 7.01
N LYS A 277 -6.93 9.13 7.72
CA LYS A 277 -7.04 8.03 8.68
C LYS A 277 -7.17 6.73 7.90
N ILE A 278 -6.13 5.89 7.95
CA ILE A 278 -6.11 4.61 7.22
C ILE A 278 -6.96 3.60 8.01
N LYS A 279 -8.04 3.12 7.38
CA LYS A 279 -8.82 1.98 7.84
C LYS A 279 -8.23 0.70 7.25
N SER A 280 -8.52 -0.44 7.81
CA SER A 280 -7.89 -1.75 7.61
C SER A 280 -7.74 -2.29 6.17
N ASN A 281 -8.16 -1.59 5.13
CA ASN A 281 -8.04 -2.02 3.74
C ASN A 281 -7.24 -1.02 2.90
N ILE A 282 -5.98 -1.39 2.60
CA ILE A 282 -5.02 -0.57 1.85
C ILE A 282 -5.52 -0.26 0.43
N GLU A 283 -6.15 -1.20 -0.25
CA GLU A 283 -6.55 -1.04 -1.65
C GLU A 283 -7.65 0.00 -1.85
N ILE A 284 -8.55 0.17 -0.87
CA ILE A 284 -9.61 1.19 -0.94
C ILE A 284 -9.04 2.61 -0.80
N GLN A 285 -7.84 2.75 -0.25
CA GLN A 285 -7.20 4.03 0.05
C GLN A 285 -6.28 4.54 -1.06
N LYS A 286 -5.86 3.66 -1.99
CA LYS A 286 -4.95 4.01 -3.09
C LYS A 286 -5.60 4.98 -4.10
N ASN A 287 -4.75 5.72 -4.81
CA ASN A 287 -5.13 6.52 -5.98
C ASN A 287 -6.13 7.67 -5.68
N LYS A 288 -5.88 8.42 -4.62
CA LYS A 288 -6.68 9.61 -4.27
C LYS A 288 -5.90 10.93 -4.39
N ILE A 289 -4.71 10.89 -4.96
CA ILE A 289 -3.98 12.11 -5.33
C ILE A 289 -4.40 12.51 -6.72
N GLN A 290 -4.85 13.76 -6.87
CA GLN A 290 -5.21 14.35 -8.16
C GLN A 290 -4.01 15.10 -8.73
N LEU A 291 -3.66 14.79 -9.97
CA LEU A 291 -2.58 15.47 -10.69
C LEU A 291 -3.13 16.58 -11.57
N TYR A 292 -2.48 17.73 -11.47
CA TYR A 292 -2.73 18.91 -12.27
C TYR A 292 -1.45 19.34 -13.01
N CYS A 293 -1.65 20.06 -14.11
CA CYS A 293 -0.60 20.78 -14.82
C CYS A 293 -1.14 22.19 -15.11
N ASN A 294 -0.56 23.21 -14.47
CA ASN A 294 -1.08 24.58 -14.53
C ASN A 294 -2.58 24.65 -14.16
N GLN A 295 -2.98 24.03 -13.07
CA GLN A 295 -4.36 23.93 -12.56
C GLN A 295 -5.34 23.17 -13.47
N VAL A 296 -4.87 22.58 -14.58
CA VAL A 296 -5.67 21.70 -15.44
C VAL A 296 -5.59 20.29 -14.92
N PHE A 297 -6.72 19.66 -14.68
CA PHE A 297 -6.78 18.27 -14.27
C PHE A 297 -6.19 17.35 -15.35
N VAL A 298 -5.27 16.47 -14.92
CA VAL A 298 -4.61 15.47 -15.77
C VAL A 298 -5.18 14.09 -15.49
N THR A 299 -5.02 13.62 -14.25
CA THR A 299 -5.41 12.27 -13.83
C THR A 299 -5.57 12.19 -12.32
N ASP A 300 -6.31 11.21 -11.85
CA ASP A 300 -6.40 10.81 -10.43
C ASP A 300 -5.53 9.60 -10.11
N SER A 301 -4.77 9.09 -11.09
CA SER A 301 -3.76 8.04 -10.91
C SER A 301 -2.38 8.65 -11.03
N VAL A 302 -1.64 8.63 -9.91
CA VAL A 302 -0.24 9.12 -9.85
C VAL A 302 0.77 7.97 -9.90
N GLU A 303 0.35 6.81 -10.39
CA GLU A 303 1.18 5.64 -10.57
C GLU A 303 2.38 5.97 -11.47
N GLY A 304 3.60 5.62 -11.00
CA GLY A 304 4.84 5.95 -11.69
C GLY A 304 5.36 7.38 -11.47
N ILE A 305 4.57 8.30 -10.88
CA ILE A 305 5.02 9.67 -10.51
C ILE A 305 5.55 9.69 -9.09
N VAL A 306 4.86 9.02 -8.17
CA VAL A 306 5.26 8.88 -6.77
C VAL A 306 5.48 7.42 -6.45
N PRO A 307 6.34 7.10 -5.47
CA PRO A 307 6.46 5.74 -4.96
C PRO A 307 5.12 5.19 -4.48
N GLU A 308 4.97 3.88 -4.53
CA GLU A 308 3.68 3.23 -4.28
C GLU A 308 3.10 3.56 -2.88
N PHE A 309 3.94 3.61 -1.84
CA PHE A 309 3.48 3.96 -0.49
C PHE A 309 2.89 5.38 -0.40
N LEU A 310 3.33 6.32 -1.25
CA LEU A 310 2.77 7.68 -1.31
C LEU A 310 1.39 7.72 -1.96
N THR A 311 0.99 6.69 -2.72
CA THR A 311 -0.36 6.60 -3.28
C THR A 311 -1.46 6.41 -2.22
N LEU A 312 -1.06 6.10 -0.99
CA LEU A 312 -1.96 6.05 0.17
C LEU A 312 -2.35 7.45 0.68
N LEU A 313 -1.64 8.50 0.27
CA LEU A 313 -1.98 9.88 0.61
C LEU A 313 -3.14 10.37 -0.26
N HIS A 314 -3.83 11.38 0.23
CA HIS A 314 -4.83 12.15 -0.50
C HIS A 314 -4.25 13.51 -0.90
N GLY A 315 -4.90 14.20 -1.83
CA GLY A 315 -4.56 15.60 -2.12
C GLY A 315 -4.37 15.92 -3.58
N VAL A 316 -3.56 16.93 -3.84
CA VAL A 316 -3.26 17.43 -5.17
C VAL A 316 -1.78 17.66 -5.36
N LEU A 317 -1.32 17.38 -6.58
CA LEU A 317 0.00 17.73 -7.09
C LEU A 317 -0.21 18.53 -8.38
N ASP A 318 0.50 19.66 -8.54
CA ASP A 318 0.46 20.50 -9.73
C ASP A 318 1.89 20.81 -10.17
N SER A 319 2.25 20.40 -11.38
CA SER A 319 3.58 20.64 -11.93
C SER A 319 3.52 20.78 -13.46
N PRO A 320 4.03 21.86 -14.01
CA PRO A 320 4.20 22.02 -15.46
C PRO A 320 5.37 21.18 -16.03
N ASP A 321 6.26 20.70 -15.17
CA ASP A 321 7.48 19.99 -15.57
C ASP A 321 7.27 18.47 -15.69
N ILE A 322 6.07 17.99 -15.39
CA ILE A 322 5.69 16.58 -15.62
C ILE A 322 5.39 16.40 -17.11
N PRO A 323 6.16 15.54 -17.81
CA PRO A 323 5.97 15.31 -19.23
C PRO A 323 4.64 14.59 -19.49
N LEU A 324 3.75 15.26 -20.18
CA LEU A 324 2.45 14.76 -20.58
C LEU A 324 2.46 14.40 -22.08
N ASN A 325 1.68 13.39 -22.46
CA ASN A 325 1.40 13.16 -23.86
C ASN A 325 0.45 14.26 -24.42
N VAL A 326 0.21 14.23 -25.72
CA VAL A 326 -0.65 15.23 -26.40
C VAL A 326 -2.06 15.28 -25.79
N SER A 327 -2.61 14.14 -25.39
CA SER A 327 -3.93 14.05 -24.75
C SER A 327 -3.93 14.40 -23.26
N ARG A 328 -2.77 14.66 -22.66
CA ARG A 328 -2.58 14.85 -21.21
C ARG A 328 -3.17 13.70 -20.34
N SER A 329 -3.45 12.55 -20.96
CA SER A 329 -4.08 11.42 -20.27
C SER A 329 -3.07 10.40 -19.76
N TYR A 330 -1.84 10.43 -20.28
CA TYR A 330 -0.77 9.49 -19.92
C TYR A 330 0.53 10.21 -19.65
N LEU A 331 1.26 9.70 -18.70
CA LEU A 331 2.57 10.17 -18.30
C LEU A 331 3.65 9.47 -19.13
N GLN A 332 4.63 10.24 -19.57
CA GLN A 332 5.82 9.67 -20.16
C GLN A 332 6.85 9.40 -19.05
N SER A 333 7.37 8.16 -19.00
CA SER A 333 8.44 7.80 -18.08
C SER A 333 9.70 8.60 -18.43
N ASP A 334 10.05 9.55 -17.59
CA ASP A 334 11.22 10.45 -17.79
C ASP A 334 12.07 10.55 -16.51
N SER A 335 13.33 10.94 -16.69
CA SER A 335 14.26 11.23 -15.60
C SER A 335 13.75 12.31 -14.64
N ASN A 336 12.96 13.27 -15.12
CA ASN A 336 12.35 14.33 -14.31
C ASN A 336 11.31 13.79 -13.34
N VAL A 337 10.48 12.84 -13.76
CA VAL A 337 9.50 12.18 -12.89
C VAL A 337 10.20 11.52 -11.69
N LYS A 338 11.32 10.82 -11.91
CA LYS A 338 12.13 10.22 -10.83
C LYS A 338 12.67 11.25 -9.85
N LYS A 339 13.08 12.43 -10.34
CA LYS A 339 13.57 13.52 -9.48
C LYS A 339 12.43 14.11 -8.64
N ILE A 340 11.27 14.34 -9.25
CA ILE A 340 10.06 14.80 -8.57
C ILE A 340 9.65 13.80 -7.48
N SER A 341 9.54 12.52 -7.83
CA SER A 341 9.25 11.42 -6.91
C SER A 341 10.19 11.40 -5.69
N SER A 342 11.50 11.43 -5.94
CA SER A 342 12.52 11.44 -4.88
C SER A 342 12.41 12.69 -3.99
N HIS A 343 12.06 13.85 -4.56
CA HIS A 343 11.88 15.09 -3.81
C HIS A 343 10.64 15.05 -2.92
N ILE A 344 9.52 14.55 -3.43
CA ILE A 344 8.28 14.38 -2.66
C ILE A 344 8.54 13.43 -1.49
N THR A 345 9.17 12.27 -1.75
CA THR A 345 9.55 11.30 -0.71
C THR A 345 10.36 11.94 0.41
N LYS A 346 11.37 12.76 0.02
CA LYS A 346 12.20 13.50 0.97
C LYS A 346 11.37 14.47 1.80
N LYS A 347 10.50 15.27 1.17
CA LYS A 347 9.65 16.25 1.87
C LYS A 347 8.66 15.60 2.81
N VAL A 348 8.08 14.48 2.42
CA VAL A 348 7.19 13.68 3.28
C VAL A 348 7.94 13.20 4.52
N ALA A 349 9.12 12.60 4.34
CA ALA A 349 9.94 12.13 5.46
C ALA A 349 10.39 13.26 6.37
N ASP A 350 10.80 14.41 5.81
CA ASP A 350 11.24 15.58 6.57
C ASP A 350 10.08 16.14 7.41
N ARG A 351 8.86 16.20 6.85
CA ARG A 351 7.68 16.69 7.56
C ARG A 351 7.26 15.75 8.70
N LEU A 352 7.28 14.44 8.48
CA LEU A 352 7.01 13.46 9.53
C LEU A 352 8.02 13.59 10.69
N ASN A 353 9.30 13.73 10.37
CA ASN A 353 10.35 13.95 11.37
C ASN A 353 10.18 15.27 12.13
N GLU A 354 9.75 16.34 11.46
CA GLU A 354 9.43 17.63 12.09
C GLU A 354 8.28 17.48 13.07
N ILE A 355 7.17 16.84 12.68
CA ILE A 355 6.01 16.63 13.56
C ILE A 355 6.43 15.80 14.78
N PHE A 356 7.21 14.72 14.57
CA PHE A 356 7.74 13.90 15.64
C PHE A 356 8.57 14.71 16.64
N LYS A 357 9.49 15.57 16.14
CA LYS A 357 10.37 16.39 16.98
C LYS A 357 9.62 17.49 17.74
N ASN A 358 8.63 18.11 17.09
CA ASN A 358 7.93 19.27 17.66
C ASN A 358 6.87 18.83 18.68
N ASN A 359 6.22 17.69 18.47
CA ASN A 359 5.18 17.19 19.40
C ASN A 359 5.11 15.65 19.35
N ARG A 360 6.02 15.03 20.09
CA ARG A 360 6.13 13.57 20.16
C ARG A 360 4.85 12.91 20.68
N GLU A 361 4.23 13.46 21.73
CA GLU A 361 3.02 12.88 22.32
C GLU A 361 1.86 12.85 21.33
N GLU A 362 1.70 13.90 20.53
CA GLU A 362 0.68 13.96 19.48
C GLU A 362 0.99 12.99 18.33
N PHE A 363 2.27 12.81 18.02
CA PHE A 363 2.70 11.83 17.01
C PHE A 363 2.42 10.39 17.49
N GLU A 364 2.70 10.08 18.75
CA GLU A 364 2.40 8.78 19.37
C GLU A 364 0.89 8.47 19.35
N LYS A 365 0.02 9.45 19.66
CA LYS A 365 -1.45 9.30 19.56
C LYS A 365 -1.94 9.00 18.15
N LYS A 366 -1.22 9.45 17.13
CA LYS A 366 -1.53 9.23 15.72
C LYS A 366 -0.84 8.00 15.14
N TRP A 367 0.05 7.36 15.89
CA TRP A 367 0.92 6.29 15.41
C TRP A 367 0.16 5.12 14.78
N ASP A 368 -0.91 4.65 15.41
CA ASP A 368 -1.69 3.52 14.89
C ASP A 368 -2.31 3.79 13.50
N ASN A 369 -2.53 5.08 13.14
CA ASN A 369 -2.97 5.48 11.81
C ASN A 369 -1.80 5.76 10.84
N LEU A 370 -0.59 5.99 11.34
CA LEU A 370 0.60 6.28 10.55
C LEU A 370 1.47 5.06 10.31
N LYS A 371 1.40 4.08 11.22
CA LYS A 371 2.23 2.89 11.24
C LYS A 371 2.30 2.23 9.86
N LEU A 372 1.15 1.90 9.30
CA LEU A 372 1.05 1.21 8.01
C LEU A 372 1.73 1.97 6.87
N PHE A 373 1.51 3.30 6.80
CA PHE A 373 2.13 4.16 5.80
C PHE A 373 3.65 4.21 5.94
N ILE A 374 4.13 4.39 7.19
CA ILE A 374 5.57 4.51 7.47
C ILE A 374 6.27 3.19 7.20
N GLU A 375 5.71 2.08 7.66
CA GLU A 375 6.25 0.74 7.43
C GLU A 375 6.30 0.38 5.94
N TYR A 376 5.24 0.68 5.20
CA TYR A 376 5.22 0.45 3.76
C TYR A 376 6.32 1.23 3.05
N GLY A 377 6.49 2.51 3.39
CA GLY A 377 7.57 3.33 2.86
C GLY A 377 8.96 2.82 3.25
N MET A 378 9.13 2.34 4.48
CA MET A 378 10.40 1.76 4.95
C MET A 378 10.75 0.47 4.21
N ILE A 379 9.75 -0.36 3.89
CA ILE A 379 9.94 -1.63 3.18
C ILE A 379 10.29 -1.39 1.71
N THR A 380 9.63 -0.43 1.05
CA THR A 380 9.72 -0.26 -0.40
C THR A 380 10.74 0.76 -0.86
N GLU A 381 11.12 1.73 0.00
CA GLU A 381 11.95 2.87 -0.38
C GLU A 381 13.14 3.08 0.55
N GLU A 382 14.35 2.72 0.09
CA GLU A 382 15.58 2.82 0.87
C GLU A 382 15.84 4.23 1.43
N LYS A 383 15.68 5.27 0.60
CA LYS A 383 15.88 6.67 1.02
C LYS A 383 14.86 7.14 2.05
N PHE A 384 13.67 6.54 2.04
CA PHE A 384 12.68 6.80 3.07
C PHE A 384 13.05 6.08 4.37
N TYR A 385 13.50 4.81 4.28
CA TYR A 385 13.98 4.05 5.43
C TYR A 385 15.07 4.80 6.21
N GLU A 386 16.11 5.31 5.52
CA GLU A 386 17.22 6.06 6.15
C GLU A 386 16.73 7.25 7.00
N LYS A 387 15.64 7.87 6.61
CA LYS A 387 15.05 8.99 7.34
C LYS A 387 14.04 8.53 8.39
N ALA A 388 13.16 7.61 8.02
CA ALA A 388 12.08 7.12 8.84
C ALA A 388 12.58 6.37 10.07
N SER A 389 13.71 5.68 10.00
CA SER A 389 14.35 5.01 11.15
C SER A 389 14.61 5.93 12.36
N LYS A 390 14.61 7.26 12.15
CA LYS A 390 14.82 8.26 13.22
C LYS A 390 13.54 8.65 13.97
N PHE A 391 12.37 8.39 13.40
CA PHE A 391 11.06 8.76 13.97
C PHE A 391 10.03 7.63 13.94
N ALA A 392 10.31 6.54 13.25
CA ALA A 392 9.47 5.35 13.29
C ALA A 392 9.46 4.78 14.71
N LEU A 393 8.29 4.36 15.17
CA LEU A 393 8.08 3.92 16.53
C LEU A 393 7.84 2.41 16.62
N LEU A 394 8.39 1.82 17.64
CA LEU A 394 8.07 0.49 18.12
C LEU A 394 7.13 0.62 19.32
N LYS A 395 6.00 -0.08 19.30
CA LYS A 395 5.05 -0.14 20.40
C LYS A 395 5.26 -1.42 21.19
N ASN A 396 5.38 -1.35 22.51
CA ASN A 396 5.46 -2.56 23.31
C ASN A 396 4.09 -3.01 23.85
N THR A 397 4.04 -4.15 24.49
CA THR A 397 2.81 -4.71 25.07
C THR A 397 2.24 -3.92 26.26
N GLU A 398 2.93 -2.90 26.73
CA GLU A 398 2.47 -1.94 27.74
C GLU A 398 1.95 -0.63 27.13
N ASP A 399 1.78 -0.59 25.80
CA ASP A 399 1.34 0.59 25.03
C ASP A 399 2.29 1.78 25.13
N LYS A 400 3.60 1.52 25.37
CA LYS A 400 4.66 2.51 25.35
C LYS A 400 5.34 2.52 23.99
N TYR A 401 5.75 3.71 23.53
CA TYR A 401 6.35 3.93 22.23
C TYR A 401 7.85 4.28 22.35
N PHE A 402 8.64 3.72 21.45
CA PHE A 402 10.08 3.89 21.42
C PHE A 402 10.56 4.07 19.98
N THR A 403 11.56 4.91 19.75
CA THR A 403 12.36 4.83 18.51
C THR A 403 13.23 3.57 18.55
N PHE A 404 13.80 3.18 17.42
CA PHE A 404 14.71 2.01 17.37
C PHE A 404 15.89 2.18 18.35
N GLU A 405 16.48 3.38 18.40
CA GLU A 405 17.60 3.65 19.30
C GLU A 405 17.21 3.60 20.79
N GLU A 406 16.06 4.12 21.15
CA GLU A 406 15.54 4.07 22.51
C GLU A 406 15.24 2.65 22.96
N TYR A 407 14.64 1.86 22.04
CA TYR A 407 14.30 0.49 22.36
C TYR A 407 15.55 -0.40 22.47
N GLU A 408 16.53 -0.24 21.56
CA GLU A 408 17.82 -0.91 21.66
C GLU A 408 18.48 -0.66 23.03
N LYS A 409 18.56 0.62 23.44
CA LYS A 409 19.14 0.99 24.75
C LYS A 409 18.39 0.33 25.92
N LYS A 410 17.06 0.27 25.83
CA LYS A 410 16.21 -0.32 26.86
C LYS A 410 16.44 -1.81 27.06
N ILE A 411 16.57 -2.56 25.97
CA ILE A 411 16.62 -4.03 26.03
C ILE A 411 18.03 -4.61 26.05
N LYS A 412 19.04 -3.81 25.73
CA LYS A 412 20.42 -4.29 25.46
C LYS A 412 21.01 -5.10 26.60
N GLU A 413 20.80 -4.70 27.84
CA GLU A 413 21.36 -5.39 29.00
C GLU A 413 20.72 -6.77 29.23
N ASN A 414 19.39 -6.83 29.12
CA ASN A 414 18.64 -8.04 29.46
C ASN A 414 18.41 -8.99 28.29
N GLN A 415 18.37 -8.45 27.07
CA GLN A 415 17.97 -9.21 25.87
C GLN A 415 19.10 -9.42 24.86
N THR A 416 20.36 -9.31 25.28
CA THR A 416 21.51 -9.76 24.49
C THR A 416 21.82 -11.21 24.84
N ASP A 417 21.92 -12.07 23.82
CA ASP A 417 22.23 -13.50 23.98
C ASP A 417 23.73 -13.75 24.18
N LYS A 418 24.11 -15.01 24.45
CA LYS A 418 25.50 -15.44 24.61
C LYS A 418 26.38 -15.19 23.38
N ASN A 419 25.79 -15.07 22.20
CA ASN A 419 26.48 -14.81 20.93
C ASN A 419 26.58 -13.30 20.64
N LYS A 420 26.18 -12.45 21.59
CA LYS A 420 26.08 -10.97 21.47
C LYS A 420 25.04 -10.51 20.47
N THR A 421 24.06 -11.33 20.12
CA THR A 421 22.91 -10.97 19.31
C THR A 421 21.85 -10.31 20.19
N LEU A 422 21.36 -9.14 19.80
CA LEU A 422 20.28 -8.44 20.47
C LEU A 422 18.93 -9.01 20.04
N ILE A 423 18.16 -9.50 20.99
CA ILE A 423 16.89 -10.18 20.72
C ILE A 423 15.72 -9.22 20.99
N TYR A 424 14.99 -8.89 19.93
CA TYR A 424 13.72 -8.17 20.01
C TYR A 424 12.60 -9.18 20.15
N LEU A 425 12.09 -9.33 21.39
CA LEU A 425 10.92 -10.18 21.63
C LEU A 425 9.67 -9.46 21.16
N TYR A 426 8.77 -10.19 20.50
CA TYR A 426 7.51 -9.62 20.04
C TYR A 426 6.31 -10.56 20.20
N SER A 427 5.14 -9.97 20.28
CA SER A 427 3.83 -10.61 20.26
C SER A 427 3.00 -10.05 19.09
N THR A 428 2.20 -10.90 18.48
CA THR A 428 1.23 -10.50 17.44
C THR A 428 -0.19 -10.38 17.98
N ASN A 429 -0.45 -10.90 19.19
CA ASN A 429 -1.74 -10.83 19.85
C ASN A 429 -1.57 -10.88 21.37
N LYS A 430 -1.82 -9.76 22.04
CA LYS A 430 -1.67 -9.62 23.50
C LYS A 430 -2.52 -10.61 24.29
N THR A 431 -3.72 -10.92 23.80
CA THR A 431 -4.68 -11.77 24.51
C THR A 431 -4.30 -13.24 24.39
N ASP A 432 -4.08 -13.69 23.16
CA ASP A 432 -3.78 -15.09 22.89
C ASP A 432 -2.39 -15.51 23.42
N GLN A 433 -1.45 -14.57 23.45
CA GLN A 433 -0.06 -14.81 23.90
C GLN A 433 0.21 -14.29 25.31
N PHE A 434 -0.82 -13.99 26.08
CA PHE A 434 -0.69 -13.38 27.42
C PHE A 434 0.27 -14.14 28.34
N THR A 435 0.16 -15.46 28.42
CA THR A 435 1.00 -16.31 29.30
C THR A 435 2.49 -16.20 28.95
N TYR A 436 2.82 -16.12 27.66
CA TYR A 436 4.21 -16.01 27.18
C TYR A 436 4.74 -14.59 27.44
N ILE A 437 3.91 -13.56 27.22
CA ILE A 437 4.26 -12.17 27.54
C ILE A 437 4.53 -12.00 29.02
N ASP A 438 3.67 -12.53 29.89
CA ASP A 438 3.80 -12.44 31.33
C ASP A 438 5.07 -13.12 31.84
N LYS A 439 5.38 -14.32 31.32
CA LYS A 439 6.64 -15.02 31.61
C LYS A 439 7.87 -14.25 31.13
N ALA A 440 7.84 -13.68 29.94
CA ALA A 440 8.94 -12.88 29.43
C ALA A 440 9.17 -11.66 30.33
N LYS A 441 8.10 -10.99 30.74
CA LYS A 441 8.16 -9.84 31.68
C LYS A 441 8.68 -10.24 33.06
N SER A 442 8.33 -11.40 33.59
CA SER A 442 8.83 -11.89 34.89
C SER A 442 10.35 -12.11 34.89
N LYS A 443 10.93 -12.37 33.70
CA LYS A 443 12.39 -12.44 33.46
C LYS A 443 13.05 -11.08 33.23
N GLY A 444 12.27 -9.98 33.29
CA GLY A 444 12.74 -8.62 33.02
C GLY A 444 12.90 -8.30 31.52
N TYR A 445 12.27 -9.08 30.63
CA TYR A 445 12.28 -8.84 29.19
C TYR A 445 11.16 -7.91 28.78
N ASP A 446 11.41 -7.04 27.81
CA ASP A 446 10.39 -6.21 27.17
C ASP A 446 9.89 -6.90 25.87
N VAL A 447 8.61 -6.76 25.58
CA VAL A 447 7.98 -7.43 24.45
C VAL A 447 7.27 -6.41 23.59
N LEU A 448 7.62 -6.33 22.31
CA LEU A 448 6.95 -5.51 21.31
C LEU A 448 5.57 -6.07 20.95
N LEU A 449 4.68 -5.19 20.52
CA LEU A 449 3.42 -5.56 19.88
C LEU A 449 3.55 -5.30 18.37
N LEU A 450 3.65 -6.36 17.61
CA LEU A 450 3.74 -6.36 16.15
C LEU A 450 2.52 -7.10 15.59
N ASP A 451 1.40 -6.39 15.52
CA ASP A 451 0.06 -6.90 15.15
C ASP A 451 -0.43 -6.39 13.78
N GLY A 452 0.43 -5.67 13.07
CA GLY A 452 0.16 -5.07 11.76
C GLY A 452 0.37 -6.03 10.58
N GLN A 453 -0.27 -5.72 9.48
CA GLN A 453 -0.21 -6.53 8.25
C GLN A 453 1.20 -6.56 7.61
N LEU A 454 2.00 -5.51 7.80
CA LEU A 454 3.34 -5.39 7.23
C LEU A 454 4.46 -5.83 8.17
N ASP A 455 4.15 -6.13 9.43
CA ASP A 455 5.17 -6.38 10.46
C ASP A 455 6.13 -7.53 10.09
N VAL A 456 5.64 -8.60 9.46
CA VAL A 456 6.51 -9.71 9.03
C VAL A 456 7.54 -9.27 7.99
N HIS A 457 7.12 -8.44 7.02
CA HIS A 457 8.01 -7.89 6.00
C HIS A 457 8.99 -6.89 6.61
N LEU A 458 8.51 -6.05 7.53
CA LEU A 458 9.34 -5.10 8.25
C LEU A 458 10.39 -5.81 9.11
N ILE A 459 10.03 -6.86 9.85
CA ILE A 459 10.95 -7.68 10.64
C ILE A 459 12.09 -8.22 9.75
N ASN A 460 11.76 -8.83 8.61
CA ASN A 460 12.75 -9.38 7.69
C ASN A 460 13.74 -8.32 7.20
N GLN A 461 13.23 -7.12 6.91
CA GLN A 461 14.08 -6.00 6.52
C GLN A 461 14.94 -5.49 7.69
N LEU A 462 14.35 -5.33 8.88
CA LEU A 462 15.08 -4.87 10.06
C LEU A 462 16.20 -5.82 10.46
N GLU A 463 15.99 -7.14 10.41
CA GLU A 463 17.04 -8.13 10.64
C GLU A 463 18.20 -8.02 9.62
N THR A 464 17.93 -7.53 8.42
CA THR A 464 18.97 -7.26 7.41
C THR A 464 19.70 -5.94 7.67
N LYS A 465 18.99 -4.93 8.18
CA LYS A 465 19.52 -3.56 8.37
C LYS A 465 20.14 -3.33 9.74
N LEU A 466 19.58 -3.93 10.78
CA LEU A 466 20.09 -3.82 12.15
C LEU A 466 21.17 -4.88 12.37
N LYS A 467 22.36 -4.41 12.76
CA LYS A 467 23.50 -5.30 12.96
C LYS A 467 23.31 -6.15 14.22
N ASP A 468 23.67 -7.43 14.12
CA ASP A 468 23.63 -8.37 15.23
C ASP A 468 22.29 -8.40 16.00
N THR A 469 21.17 -8.28 15.25
CA THR A 469 19.80 -8.20 15.79
C THR A 469 18.94 -9.30 15.23
N ARG A 470 18.06 -9.85 16.08
CA ARG A 470 17.08 -10.87 15.70
C ARG A 470 15.74 -10.59 16.36
N PHE A 471 14.65 -10.81 15.62
CA PHE A 471 13.29 -10.74 16.13
C PHE A 471 12.78 -12.15 16.45
N VAL A 472 12.28 -12.36 17.66
CA VAL A 472 11.81 -13.67 18.14
C VAL A 472 10.43 -13.49 18.77
N ARG A 473 9.44 -14.26 18.28
CA ARG A 473 8.08 -14.22 18.85
C ARG A 473 8.07 -14.95 20.20
N VAL A 474 7.34 -14.39 21.16
CA VAL A 474 7.35 -14.88 22.57
C VAL A 474 6.89 -16.32 22.75
N ASP A 475 6.13 -16.88 21.81
CA ASP A 475 5.64 -18.27 21.84
C ASP A 475 6.41 -19.21 20.91
N SER A 476 7.53 -18.75 20.32
CA SER A 476 8.36 -19.58 19.41
C SER A 476 9.18 -20.64 20.15
N ASP A 477 9.48 -20.39 21.41
CA ASP A 477 10.17 -21.34 22.29
C ASP A 477 9.82 -21.05 23.77
N VAL A 478 10.32 -21.85 24.67
CA VAL A 478 10.23 -21.59 26.11
C VAL A 478 11.04 -20.34 26.45
N VAL A 479 10.58 -19.57 27.46
CA VAL A 479 11.14 -18.27 27.80
C VAL A 479 12.65 -18.28 28.02
N ASP A 480 13.20 -19.37 28.62
CA ASP A 480 14.63 -19.51 28.89
C ASP A 480 15.47 -19.70 27.61
N LYS A 481 14.83 -20.07 26.48
CA LYS A 481 15.49 -20.25 25.17
C LYS A 481 15.26 -19.11 24.19
N LEU A 482 14.29 -18.27 24.45
CA LEU A 482 14.05 -17.09 23.61
C LEU A 482 15.30 -16.21 23.55
N ILE A 483 16.02 -16.11 24.67
CA ILE A 483 17.31 -15.41 24.78
C ILE A 483 18.30 -16.37 25.38
N MET A 484 19.16 -16.96 24.55
CA MET A 484 20.15 -17.97 24.98
C MET A 484 21.20 -17.34 25.91
N LYS A 485 21.07 -17.56 27.19
CA LYS A 485 22.09 -17.24 28.22
C LYS A 485 22.88 -18.50 28.61
N GLU A 486 24.04 -18.33 29.19
CA GLU A 486 24.82 -19.48 29.75
C GLU A 486 24.16 -19.95 31.05
N GLU A 487 23.20 -20.85 30.93
CA GLU A 487 22.61 -21.55 32.08
C GLU A 487 22.76 -23.06 31.88
N ASN A 488 23.57 -23.71 32.70
CA ASN A 488 23.67 -25.15 32.77
C ASN A 488 22.75 -25.66 33.88
N ARG A 489 21.57 -26.15 33.51
CA ARG A 489 20.69 -26.88 34.45
C ARG A 489 20.80 -28.36 34.19
N GLU A 490 20.96 -29.15 35.27
CA GLU A 490 20.99 -30.61 35.18
C GLU A 490 19.55 -31.16 35.15
N SER A 491 19.33 -32.15 34.30
CA SER A 491 18.06 -32.86 34.20
C SER A 491 17.95 -33.89 35.29
N LYS A 492 16.80 -33.97 35.95
CA LYS A 492 16.47 -35.02 36.93
C LYS A 492 16.22 -36.41 36.29
N LEU A 493 15.88 -36.42 34.98
CA LEU A 493 15.64 -37.64 34.22
C LEU A 493 16.87 -38.01 33.38
N THR A 494 17.15 -39.31 33.28
CA THR A 494 18.16 -39.86 32.37
C THR A 494 17.69 -39.75 30.91
N GLU A 495 18.60 -39.87 29.95
CA GLU A 495 18.23 -39.86 28.53
C GLU A 495 17.30 -41.03 28.15
N GLU A 496 17.47 -42.21 28.75
CA GLU A 496 16.58 -43.34 28.54
C GLU A 496 15.16 -43.06 29.03
N GLN A 497 15.02 -42.46 30.22
CA GLN A 497 13.72 -42.05 30.75
C GLN A 497 13.04 -40.98 29.87
N LYS A 498 13.82 -40.04 29.33
CA LYS A 498 13.28 -39.06 28.39
C LYS A 498 12.80 -39.70 27.09
N ASP A 499 13.56 -40.67 26.54
CA ASP A 499 13.17 -41.37 25.32
C ASP A 499 11.89 -42.21 25.52
N ASP A 500 11.73 -42.86 26.67
CA ASP A 500 10.49 -43.55 27.02
C ASP A 500 9.30 -42.57 27.13
N LEU A 501 9.50 -41.48 27.84
CA LEU A 501 8.47 -40.47 27.99
C LEU A 501 8.10 -39.77 26.68
N LYS A 502 8.99 -39.69 25.66
CA LYS A 502 8.57 -39.20 24.30
C LYS A 502 7.42 -40.04 23.76
N SER A 503 7.52 -41.37 23.88
CA SER A 503 6.43 -42.27 23.43
C SER A 503 5.19 -42.15 24.33
N VAL A 504 5.34 -41.95 25.63
CA VAL A 504 4.24 -41.74 26.57
C VAL A 504 3.47 -40.49 26.28
N PHE A 505 4.14 -39.38 25.95
CA PHE A 505 3.49 -38.11 25.59
C PHE A 505 2.99 -38.05 24.14
N ASN A 506 3.27 -39.04 23.29
CA ASN A 506 2.81 -39.13 21.90
C ASN A 506 1.35 -39.62 21.79
N VAL A 507 0.48 -39.23 22.72
CA VAL A 507 -0.93 -39.67 22.78
C VAL A 507 -1.76 -39.09 21.62
N ARG A 508 -1.34 -38.02 20.99
CA ARG A 508 -2.03 -37.35 19.87
C ARG A 508 -1.46 -37.66 18.49
N GLY A 509 -0.63 -38.68 18.35
CA GLY A 509 0.05 -39.03 17.07
C GLY A 509 -0.87 -39.27 15.84
N LYS A 510 -2.20 -39.17 15.99
CA LYS A 510 -3.20 -39.26 14.93
C LYS A 510 -3.99 -37.94 14.69
N ALA A 511 -3.63 -36.84 15.37
CA ALA A 511 -4.25 -35.57 15.19
C ALA A 511 -3.86 -34.94 13.82
N LYS A 512 -4.66 -34.00 13.31
CA LYS A 512 -4.36 -33.20 12.08
C LYS A 512 -3.07 -32.37 12.24
N GLU A 513 -2.68 -32.09 13.46
CA GLU A 513 -1.52 -31.27 13.82
C GLU A 513 -0.35 -32.18 14.18
N MET A 514 0.84 -31.85 13.72
CA MET A 514 2.05 -32.59 14.06
C MET A 514 2.68 -32.02 15.34
N TYR A 515 2.77 -32.82 16.38
CA TYR A 515 3.48 -32.47 17.62
C TYR A 515 4.84 -33.16 17.66
N ASN A 516 5.90 -32.37 17.79
CA ASN A 516 7.24 -32.87 18.07
C ASN A 516 7.50 -32.79 19.58
N ILE A 517 7.74 -33.91 20.22
CA ILE A 517 7.95 -33.98 21.68
C ILE A 517 9.42 -33.72 21.99
N VAL A 518 9.67 -32.66 22.75
CA VAL A 518 11.00 -32.16 23.09
C VAL A 518 11.11 -32.06 24.62
N PHE A 519 12.24 -32.49 25.18
CA PHE A 519 12.54 -32.30 26.59
C PHE A 519 13.45 -31.09 26.78
N GLU A 520 13.00 -30.15 27.63
CA GLU A 520 13.76 -28.95 27.97
C GLU A 520 13.88 -28.83 29.48
N THR A 521 15.12 -28.72 29.95
CA THR A 521 15.44 -28.64 31.38
C THR A 521 15.14 -27.24 31.91
N LEU A 522 13.91 -27.05 32.40
CA LEU A 522 13.42 -25.80 32.96
C LEU A 522 13.48 -25.80 34.50
N ASP A 523 13.09 -24.66 35.11
CA ASP A 523 12.92 -24.61 36.56
C ASP A 523 11.82 -25.56 37.02
N GLU A 524 11.96 -26.08 38.27
CA GLU A 524 10.99 -27.03 38.82
C GLU A 524 9.58 -26.47 38.97
N ASN A 525 9.44 -25.15 39.12
CA ASN A 525 8.18 -24.42 39.25
C ASN A 525 7.59 -24.02 37.92
N GLU A 526 8.33 -24.18 36.82
CA GLU A 526 7.81 -23.94 35.48
C GLU A 526 6.79 -25.02 35.08
N ALA A 527 5.93 -24.71 34.10
CA ALA A 527 4.89 -25.64 33.67
C ALA A 527 5.47 -27.01 33.25
N PRO A 528 4.78 -28.12 33.59
CA PRO A 528 5.23 -29.47 33.25
C PRO A 528 5.26 -29.72 31.74
N VAL A 529 4.33 -29.11 30.99
CA VAL A 529 4.20 -29.21 29.55
C VAL A 529 3.87 -27.85 28.99
N ILE A 530 4.55 -27.45 27.91
CA ILE A 530 4.37 -26.19 27.21
C ILE A 530 4.26 -26.47 25.69
N ILE A 531 3.41 -25.74 24.97
CA ILE A 531 3.39 -25.83 23.52
C ILE A 531 4.10 -24.60 22.95
N THR A 532 5.00 -24.83 22.00
CA THR A 532 5.69 -23.78 21.26
C THR A 532 5.56 -24.01 19.75
N GLN A 533 5.70 -22.95 18.96
CA GLN A 533 5.62 -23.05 17.51
C GLN A 533 6.88 -22.47 16.86
N SER A 534 7.58 -23.28 16.04
CA SER A 534 8.79 -22.82 15.36
C SER A 534 8.59 -21.52 14.61
N GLU A 535 9.42 -20.53 14.90
CA GLU A 535 9.42 -19.20 14.27
C GLU A 535 9.52 -19.29 12.73
N PHE A 536 10.41 -20.17 12.23
CA PHE A 536 10.62 -20.36 10.80
C PHE A 536 9.36 -20.86 10.08
N MET A 537 8.71 -21.92 10.59
CA MET A 537 7.52 -22.49 9.95
C MET A 537 6.37 -21.48 9.94
N ARG A 538 6.24 -20.72 11.01
CA ARG A 538 5.20 -19.71 11.13
C ARG A 538 5.42 -18.53 10.19
N ARG A 539 6.64 -17.99 10.13
CA ARG A 539 6.95 -16.92 9.16
C ARG A 539 6.70 -17.35 7.72
N MET A 540 7.04 -18.59 7.38
CA MET A 540 6.71 -19.15 6.06
C MET A 540 5.20 -19.15 5.81
N LYS A 541 4.41 -19.56 6.80
CA LYS A 541 2.94 -19.60 6.69
C LYS A 541 2.35 -18.19 6.53
N ASP A 542 2.77 -17.25 7.37
CA ASP A 542 2.34 -15.85 7.32
C ASP A 542 2.66 -15.20 5.95
N MET A 543 3.85 -15.48 5.40
CA MET A 543 4.25 -15.03 4.07
C MET A 543 3.40 -15.67 2.95
N SER A 544 3.09 -16.97 3.06
CA SER A 544 2.24 -17.67 2.08
C SER A 544 0.80 -17.14 2.08
N ALA A 545 0.27 -16.77 3.23
CA ALA A 545 -1.09 -16.21 3.36
C ALA A 545 -1.22 -14.81 2.75
N MET A 546 -0.13 -14.03 2.71
CA MET A 546 -0.10 -12.67 2.16
C MET A 546 0.23 -12.62 0.67
N GLY A 547 0.97 -13.61 0.14
CA GLY A 547 1.33 -13.69 -1.28
C GLY A 547 0.19 -14.24 -2.14
N GLY A 548 -0.82 -13.41 -2.42
CA GLY A 548 -1.99 -13.77 -3.19
C GLY A 548 -1.67 -14.44 -4.53
N GLY A 549 -1.66 -15.76 -4.59
CA GLY A 549 -1.82 -16.46 -5.84
C GLY A 549 -0.88 -17.59 -6.24
N MET A 550 0.12 -17.97 -5.47
CA MET A 550 0.84 -19.22 -5.74
C MET A 550 1.02 -20.01 -4.45
N ASN A 551 0.04 -20.85 -4.11
CA ASN A 551 0.20 -21.93 -3.13
C ASN A 551 1.20 -22.96 -3.66
N PHE A 552 2.48 -22.60 -3.72
CA PHE A 552 3.55 -23.53 -4.13
C PHE A 552 3.79 -24.65 -3.10
N TYR A 553 3.34 -24.47 -1.86
CA TYR A 553 3.57 -25.39 -0.75
C TYR A 553 2.31 -26.04 -0.16
N GLY A 554 1.13 -25.84 -0.78
CA GLY A 554 -0.11 -26.40 -0.26
C GLY A 554 -0.43 -25.93 1.18
N GLU A 555 -1.45 -26.49 1.81
CA GLU A 555 -1.69 -26.33 3.24
C GLU A 555 -0.65 -27.16 4.00
N LEU A 556 0.49 -26.53 4.36
CA LEU A 556 1.43 -27.17 5.30
C LEU A 556 0.71 -27.38 6.63
N PRO A 557 0.71 -28.60 7.19
CA PRO A 557 0.14 -28.85 8.49
C PRO A 557 0.86 -28.02 9.56
N ASP A 558 0.11 -27.48 10.50
CA ASP A 558 0.69 -26.78 11.63
C ASP A 558 1.60 -27.75 12.42
N SER A 559 2.85 -27.36 12.64
CA SER A 559 3.82 -28.11 13.41
C SER A 559 4.11 -27.38 14.73
N TYR A 560 3.92 -28.08 15.82
CA TYR A 560 4.14 -27.59 17.18
C TYR A 560 5.17 -28.45 17.91
N ASN A 561 5.87 -27.84 18.87
CA ASN A 561 6.66 -28.60 19.85
C ASN A 561 5.83 -28.71 21.12
N LEU A 562 5.71 -29.95 21.61
CA LEU A 562 5.25 -30.25 22.95
C LEU A 562 6.48 -30.36 23.85
N VAL A 563 6.79 -29.29 24.54
CA VAL A 563 7.96 -29.19 25.41
C VAL A 563 7.61 -29.75 26.78
N VAL A 564 8.31 -30.82 27.21
CA VAL A 564 8.13 -31.46 28.50
C VAL A 564 9.29 -31.07 29.43
N ASN A 565 8.97 -30.59 30.63
CA ASN A 565 9.96 -30.19 31.63
C ASN A 565 10.38 -31.41 32.48
N PRO A 566 11.59 -31.98 32.31
CA PRO A 566 12.05 -33.17 33.06
C PRO A 566 12.30 -32.86 34.55
N ASN A 567 12.36 -31.60 34.96
CA ASN A 567 12.60 -31.25 36.36
C ASN A 567 11.28 -31.03 37.16
N HIS A 568 10.15 -30.99 36.47
CA HIS A 568 8.87 -30.81 37.13
C HIS A 568 8.43 -32.05 37.89
N HIS A 569 7.99 -31.91 39.15
CA HIS A 569 7.68 -33.05 40.04
C HIS A 569 6.61 -33.99 39.47
N ILE A 570 5.59 -33.51 38.74
CA ILE A 570 4.56 -34.34 38.10
C ILE A 570 5.16 -35.19 36.98
N VAL A 571 6.10 -34.68 36.20
CA VAL A 571 6.75 -35.44 35.12
C VAL A 571 7.63 -36.53 35.70
N ASN A 572 8.36 -36.23 36.78
CA ASN A 572 9.12 -37.25 37.51
C ASN A 572 8.22 -38.35 38.08
N LYS A 573 7.07 -37.99 38.68
CA LYS A 573 6.08 -38.94 39.17
C LYS A 573 5.52 -39.83 38.05
N ILE A 574 5.23 -39.30 36.86
CA ILE A 574 4.80 -40.08 35.68
C ILE A 574 5.89 -41.10 35.31
N SER A 575 7.17 -40.73 35.36
CA SER A 575 8.30 -41.65 35.09
C SER A 575 8.37 -42.74 36.13
N GLU A 576 8.21 -42.43 37.42
CA GLU A 576 8.17 -43.41 38.52
C GLU A 576 6.97 -44.36 38.38
N ASP A 577 5.77 -43.83 38.11
CA ASP A 577 4.55 -44.62 37.91
C ASP A 577 4.68 -45.56 36.70
N LEU A 578 5.28 -45.11 35.60
CA LEU A 578 5.60 -45.95 34.45
C LEU A 578 6.48 -47.13 34.82
N GLN A 579 7.56 -46.88 35.58
CA GLN A 579 8.46 -47.95 36.04
C GLN A 579 7.74 -48.92 37.00
N ASN A 580 6.87 -48.44 37.88
CA ASN A 580 6.10 -49.27 38.78
C ASN A 580 5.09 -50.18 38.07
N GLN A 581 4.44 -49.68 36.99
CA GLN A 581 3.38 -50.41 36.28
C GLN A 581 3.94 -51.31 35.16
N GLU A 582 4.87 -50.83 34.36
CA GLU A 582 5.36 -51.48 33.14
C GLU A 582 6.85 -51.84 33.20
N GLY A 583 7.54 -51.56 34.31
CA GLY A 583 8.98 -51.70 34.42
C GLY A 583 9.49 -53.11 34.12
N THR A 584 8.76 -54.19 34.55
CA THR A 584 9.10 -55.57 34.22
C THR A 584 9.08 -55.81 32.72
N ARG A 585 8.01 -55.43 32.04
CA ARG A 585 7.84 -55.59 30.57
C ARG A 585 8.86 -54.77 29.78
N LEU A 586 9.14 -53.57 30.25
CA LEU A 586 10.16 -52.71 29.65
C LEU A 586 11.58 -53.27 29.85
N SER A 587 11.87 -53.84 31.02
CA SER A 587 13.15 -54.46 31.29
C SER A 587 13.39 -55.72 30.43
N GLU A 588 12.37 -56.58 30.29
CA GLU A 588 12.43 -57.77 29.41
C GLU A 588 12.68 -57.35 27.97
N ASN A 589 11.89 -56.37 27.46
CA ASN A 589 12.05 -55.84 26.13
C ASN A 589 13.44 -55.20 25.92
N ASN A 590 13.97 -54.48 26.92
CA ASN A 590 15.29 -53.85 26.85
C ASN A 590 16.43 -54.91 26.79
N ASN A 591 16.31 -56.01 27.54
CA ASN A 591 17.25 -57.13 27.49
C ASN A 591 17.25 -57.79 26.10
N GLU A 592 16.07 -58.01 25.53
CA GLU A 592 15.93 -58.56 24.19
C GLU A 592 16.50 -57.62 23.12
N ARG A 593 16.17 -56.32 23.19
CA ARG A 593 16.73 -55.28 22.32
C ARG A 593 18.27 -55.24 22.37
N LYS A 594 18.84 -55.38 23.57
CA LYS A 594 20.29 -55.40 23.78
C LYS A 594 20.89 -56.62 23.12
N ARG A 595 20.32 -57.80 23.35
CA ARG A 595 20.74 -59.06 22.72
C ARG A 595 20.79 -58.98 21.22
N VAL A 596 19.68 -58.55 20.60
CA VAL A 596 19.56 -58.46 19.15
C VAL A 596 20.53 -57.42 18.57
N LYS A 597 20.73 -56.27 19.25
CA LYS A 597 21.72 -55.26 18.83
C LYS A 597 23.15 -55.74 18.88
N GLU A 598 23.52 -56.54 19.93
CA GLU A 598 24.84 -57.16 20.05
C GLU A 598 25.07 -58.19 18.92
N GLU A 599 24.06 -58.98 18.57
CA GLU A 599 24.11 -59.92 17.46
C GLU A 599 24.27 -59.24 16.11
N ILE A 600 23.51 -58.21 15.85
CA ILE A 600 23.64 -57.38 14.64
C ILE A 600 25.04 -56.77 14.54
N ALA A 601 25.52 -56.15 15.62
CA ALA A 601 26.84 -55.53 15.66
C ALA A 601 27.96 -56.56 15.41
N PHE A 602 27.85 -57.77 15.99
CA PHE A 602 28.76 -58.83 15.73
C PHE A 602 28.78 -59.26 14.25
N MET A 603 27.59 -59.49 13.67
CA MET A 603 27.49 -59.87 12.25
C MET A 603 28.00 -58.79 11.32
N GLU A 604 27.68 -57.52 11.58
CA GLU A 604 28.19 -56.38 10.80
C GLU A 604 29.72 -56.27 10.89
N GLN A 605 30.31 -56.57 12.03
CA GLN A 605 31.75 -56.59 12.22
C GLN A 605 32.42 -57.75 11.44
N GLU A 606 31.77 -58.92 11.42
CA GLU A 606 32.23 -60.03 10.61
C GLU A 606 32.10 -59.79 9.12
N HIS A 607 30.98 -59.17 8.68
CA HIS A 607 30.81 -58.75 7.31
C HIS A 607 31.84 -57.70 6.84
N LYS A 608 32.28 -56.80 7.73
CA LYS A 608 33.35 -55.80 7.41
C LYS A 608 34.71 -56.43 7.16
N LYS A 609 34.96 -57.66 7.69
CA LYS A 609 36.21 -58.40 7.49
C LYS A 609 36.25 -59.18 6.16
N LYS A 610 35.09 -59.34 5.47
CA LYS A 610 34.91 -60.08 4.24
C LYS A 610 34.74 -59.11 3.07
N LYS A 611 35.09 -59.53 1.85
CA LYS A 611 34.71 -58.78 0.65
C LYS A 611 33.22 -58.99 0.37
N ALA A 612 32.60 -58.10 -0.38
CA ALA A 612 31.16 -58.11 -0.64
C ALA A 612 30.68 -59.39 -1.38
N ASP A 613 31.55 -60.01 -2.16
CA ASP A 613 31.36 -61.27 -2.89
C ASP A 613 31.59 -62.54 -2.05
N GLU A 614 32.22 -62.36 -0.89
CA GLU A 614 32.51 -63.45 0.06
C GLU A 614 31.39 -63.56 1.14
N ILE A 615 30.45 -62.66 1.18
CA ILE A 615 29.30 -62.68 2.10
C ILE A 615 28.19 -63.49 1.43
N SER A 616 27.86 -64.63 1.98
CA SER A 616 26.82 -65.52 1.45
C SER A 616 25.42 -64.91 1.54
N GLN A 617 24.50 -65.35 0.69
CA GLN A 617 23.11 -64.91 0.73
C GLN A 617 22.46 -65.21 2.11
N LEU A 618 22.79 -66.35 2.69
CA LEU A 618 22.29 -66.77 4.01
C LEU A 618 22.70 -65.78 5.10
N GLU A 619 23.96 -65.33 5.11
CA GLU A 619 24.44 -64.33 6.09
C GLU A 619 23.76 -62.94 5.89
N LYS A 620 23.40 -62.58 4.67
CA LYS A 620 22.64 -61.37 4.39
C LYS A 620 21.20 -61.48 4.89
N ASP A 621 20.58 -62.64 4.63
CA ASP A 621 19.22 -62.93 5.07
C ASP A 621 19.11 -62.98 6.60
N ASP A 622 20.10 -63.59 7.27
CA ASP A 622 20.17 -63.65 8.73
C ASP A 622 20.31 -62.21 9.34
N LEU A 623 21.16 -61.37 8.77
CA LEU A 623 21.29 -60.00 9.22
C LEU A 623 19.99 -59.17 8.98
N GLU A 624 19.32 -59.43 7.86
CA GLU A 624 18.02 -58.79 7.57
C GLU A 624 16.94 -59.28 8.53
N ASN A 625 16.93 -60.55 8.89
CA ASN A 625 16.01 -61.11 9.88
C ASN A 625 16.23 -60.54 11.27
N LEU A 626 17.49 -60.43 11.73
CA LEU A 626 17.80 -59.74 12.98
C LEU A 626 17.38 -58.27 13.01
N ARG A 627 17.54 -57.56 11.91
CA ARG A 627 17.05 -56.17 11.78
C ARG A 627 15.51 -56.10 11.86
N LYS A 628 14.81 -57.07 11.27
CA LYS A 628 13.33 -57.17 11.39
C LYS A 628 12.93 -57.51 12.82
N GLU A 629 13.65 -58.42 13.50
CA GLU A 629 13.44 -58.75 14.91
C GLU A 629 13.65 -57.52 15.79
N LEU A 630 14.74 -56.77 15.57
CA LEU A 630 14.98 -55.50 16.28
C LEU A 630 13.85 -54.50 16.11
N THR A 631 13.38 -54.34 14.87
CA THR A 631 12.24 -53.47 14.56
C THR A 631 10.97 -53.93 15.29
N GLY A 632 10.75 -55.23 15.37
CA GLY A 632 9.64 -55.83 16.14
C GLY A 632 9.72 -55.53 17.63
N VAL A 633 10.92 -55.69 18.23
CA VAL A 633 11.17 -55.37 19.64
C VAL A 633 10.99 -53.89 19.94
N GLU A 634 11.49 -53.02 19.06
CA GLU A 634 11.34 -51.55 19.18
C GLU A 634 9.88 -51.11 19.04
N ASN A 635 9.12 -51.72 18.12
CA ASN A 635 7.69 -51.47 17.99
C ASN A 635 6.90 -51.94 19.22
N ASN A 636 7.19 -53.10 19.75
CA ASN A 636 6.57 -53.60 20.98
C ASN A 636 6.83 -52.66 22.16
N ARG A 637 8.07 -52.15 22.33
CA ARG A 637 8.38 -51.13 23.34
C ARG A 637 7.53 -49.89 23.17
N LYS A 638 7.44 -49.41 21.95
CA LYS A 638 6.64 -48.24 21.61
C LYS A 638 5.16 -48.45 21.94
N ASP A 639 4.60 -49.59 21.58
CA ASP A 639 3.22 -49.95 21.88
C ASP A 639 2.90 -50.00 23.39
N ILE A 640 3.82 -50.50 24.20
CA ILE A 640 3.68 -50.50 25.67
C ILE A 640 3.65 -49.08 26.20
N LEU A 641 4.56 -48.20 25.76
CA LEU A 641 4.69 -46.83 26.22
C LEU A 641 3.51 -45.97 25.76
N GLU A 642 3.09 -46.08 24.49
CA GLU A 642 1.93 -45.37 23.96
C GLU A 642 0.62 -45.81 24.63
N SER A 643 0.45 -47.11 24.91
CA SER A 643 -0.70 -47.65 25.62
C SER A 643 -0.78 -47.13 27.07
N TYR A 644 0.34 -47.07 27.77
CA TYR A 644 0.42 -46.43 29.09
C TYR A 644 0.04 -44.96 29.03
N GLY A 645 0.61 -44.18 28.09
CA GLY A 645 0.29 -42.76 27.90
C GLY A 645 -1.21 -42.56 27.59
N ALA A 646 -1.76 -43.41 26.71
CA ALA A 646 -3.17 -43.36 26.34
C ALA A 646 -4.13 -43.71 27.48
N SER A 647 -3.71 -44.52 28.47
CA SER A 647 -4.51 -44.85 29.65
C SER A 647 -4.32 -43.85 30.80
N ASN A 648 -3.19 -43.14 30.85
CA ASN A 648 -2.85 -42.29 31.97
C ASN A 648 -3.61 -40.95 31.92
N LYS A 649 -4.49 -40.72 32.92
CA LYS A 649 -5.30 -39.51 33.02
C LYS A 649 -4.46 -38.24 33.23
N VAL A 650 -3.32 -38.35 33.96
CA VAL A 650 -2.46 -37.21 34.26
C VAL A 650 -1.74 -36.73 33.00
N VAL A 651 -1.18 -37.67 32.19
CA VAL A 651 -0.54 -37.32 30.90
C VAL A 651 -1.51 -36.58 29.99
N LYS A 652 -2.72 -37.11 29.82
CA LYS A 652 -3.77 -36.43 29.04
C LYS A 652 -4.11 -35.04 29.57
N GLN A 653 -4.19 -34.93 30.92
CA GLN A 653 -4.52 -33.64 31.56
C GLN A 653 -3.44 -32.60 31.31
N LEU A 654 -2.16 -32.97 31.37
CA LEU A 654 -1.04 -32.05 31.14
C LEU A 654 -1.01 -31.55 29.67
N ILE A 655 -1.23 -32.47 28.74
CA ILE A 655 -1.28 -32.10 27.31
C ILE A 655 -2.46 -31.15 27.06
N ASP A 656 -3.65 -31.47 27.57
CA ASP A 656 -4.84 -30.64 27.36
C ASP A 656 -4.74 -29.28 28.08
N LEU A 657 -4.08 -29.20 29.24
CA LEU A 657 -3.75 -27.93 29.89
C LEU A 657 -2.87 -27.03 29.01
N ALA A 658 -1.83 -27.63 28.39
CA ALA A 658 -0.94 -26.90 27.50
C ALA A 658 -1.67 -26.44 26.23
N LEU A 659 -2.59 -27.24 25.69
CA LEU A 659 -3.44 -26.87 24.56
C LEU A 659 -4.44 -25.77 24.93
N LEU A 660 -5.05 -25.84 26.11
CA LEU A 660 -5.97 -24.82 26.62
C LEU A 660 -5.27 -23.48 26.78
N ALA A 661 -4.05 -23.49 27.34
CA ALA A 661 -3.23 -22.28 27.50
C ALA A 661 -2.90 -21.58 26.16
N ASN A 662 -2.98 -22.32 25.04
CA ASN A 662 -2.73 -21.84 23.69
C ASN A 662 -4.02 -21.64 22.85
N ASN A 663 -5.20 -21.64 23.47
CA ASN A 663 -6.50 -21.56 22.80
C ASN A 663 -6.75 -22.64 21.74
N MET A 664 -6.04 -23.77 21.83
CA MET A 664 -6.10 -24.89 20.88
C MET A 664 -7.12 -25.96 21.32
N LEU A 665 -7.61 -25.92 22.56
CA LEU A 665 -8.59 -26.87 23.09
C LEU A 665 -10.01 -26.29 22.98
N ARG A 666 -10.85 -26.90 22.14
CA ARG A 666 -12.20 -26.40 21.84
C ARG A 666 -13.25 -27.54 21.76
N GLY A 667 -14.51 -27.18 21.82
CA GLY A 667 -15.64 -28.10 21.56
C GLY A 667 -15.66 -29.30 22.48
N GLU A 668 -15.77 -30.52 21.92
CA GLU A 668 -15.89 -31.78 22.63
C GLU A 668 -14.63 -32.09 23.48
N GLU A 669 -13.44 -31.76 22.99
CA GLU A 669 -12.18 -31.95 23.70
C GLU A 669 -12.13 -31.12 24.98
N LEU A 670 -12.57 -29.85 24.93
CA LEU A 670 -12.67 -28.99 26.10
C LEU A 670 -13.67 -29.55 27.12
N SER A 671 -14.83 -30.05 26.67
CA SER A 671 -15.82 -30.69 27.56
C SER A 671 -15.25 -31.92 28.24
N THR A 672 -14.53 -32.74 27.50
CA THR A 672 -13.87 -33.96 28.05
C THR A 672 -12.75 -33.61 29.05
N PHE A 673 -11.95 -32.58 28.75
CA PHE A 673 -10.97 -32.03 29.66
C PHE A 673 -11.58 -31.58 30.99
N VAL A 674 -12.69 -30.78 30.93
CA VAL A 674 -13.38 -30.31 32.14
C VAL A 674 -13.88 -31.49 33.00
N LYS A 675 -14.51 -32.48 32.38
CA LYS A 675 -14.99 -33.67 33.11
C LYS A 675 -13.83 -34.40 33.81
N ARG A 676 -12.72 -34.64 33.10
CA ARG A 676 -11.55 -35.28 33.66
C ARG A 676 -10.89 -34.44 34.77
N SER A 677 -10.88 -33.12 34.64
CA SER A 677 -10.38 -32.21 35.66
C SER A 677 -11.11 -32.38 36.98
N VAL A 678 -12.46 -32.50 36.92
CA VAL A 678 -13.30 -32.72 38.11
C VAL A 678 -13.02 -34.11 38.74
N GLU A 679 -12.74 -35.12 37.92
CA GLU A 679 -12.39 -36.48 38.41
C GLU A 679 -11.01 -36.54 39.09
N LEU A 680 -10.09 -35.63 38.76
CA LEU A 680 -8.74 -35.58 39.31
C LEU A 680 -8.64 -34.74 40.58
N LEU A 681 -9.62 -33.86 40.86
CA LEU A 681 -9.78 -33.15 42.13
C LEU A 681 -10.37 -34.01 43.22
#